data_e2f996cf9ff31aea2e65592611f08935
#
_entry.id   e2f996cf9ff31aea2e65592611f08935
#
_cell.length_a   1.000
_cell.length_b   1.000
_cell.length_c   1.000
_cell.angle_alpha   90.00
_cell.angle_beta   90.00
_cell.angle_gamma   90.00
#
_symmetry.space_group_name_H-M   'P 1'
#
loop_
_entity.id
_entity.type
_entity.pdbx_description
1 polymer ?
#
loop_
_entity_poly.entity_id
_entity_poly.type
_entity_poly.pdbx_seq_one_letter_code
_entity_poly.pdbx_strand_id
1 'polypeptide(L)'
;MQGMKPASLLLACAAFAAFSVSAEPVVPGEFTDPTNLRKEAENGSGDWYVAPDHLRFPYVSTYYVEPTVTTKQKVSIPFYVTDWDHSKVRFLDDSFRFTVHCKWIGPDGRAREKEQRNVPSGDGAFDLGKLPAGDYDVCVWAVDLGNGVESHRVWHKFRVVEPDFLEIPASKTFRVSEKDLADYGIRNDGDLGRKVLVEIPDPPEGTKGDEATRLLFEALDAHVKANPPAPRKGAPGYTVFIAAKDGKPVVGSFKKSRIVFDKGYDTNAVEQAAIATAEGLQKLLDDKAAAGFRKVVLAPGTYRVSPFRRVRLPDGVTLDLNGATLKENAFTGCHSVVVAIENVRDAHLVNGTIEGDYYEHDYAGSDKNSEWPMGFHIDGDAIFCSVENVTVKDITGYGAGNGMGRDEDGQLQWFYDGLGGWEKGGLRPADGSLDGTEAGRCTSGFLQLKDAALAVGWLQVSAYLGYQGVRGKAWQLTGCWYDAEKNFLCSETIHQYRPVPIPKGAAFLRVSLAADEPKDAGDARLVATLFHIPIGCTVRGCVFDRCRCVGYAASAMQDFLFEDNLFTHSGEAAAKCAFDAEDGWDMMRDATFRGNRCEENPLNNRLLTCAGHNFVFERNKCGLYFWPRTYSPCVRDNEIDVGVFKCGKRHRSGYGRFERNVYSKALEVPSEGSSYQGWYFAFSDLDRSVADPENPFTVRFGANARAVGGVFTGRNVSIPEVFGTRFNDCTIERLDSGHWTGAAMEGGRFHIVNRTNLFERCAFKGVEFGGVNGGEQTFEDCTFEDCRFGGLQTASVKFRRCTFAGGSVGNGYWTNPSSIDCEDCVFDATGGHWIKFGTYATGTFRFDRCRIGSSDGSCGQFVDLFDWRSSTGDQWPGSIEFRNCTVGEGVAALVGCSTMSANGYLRPGNDPTKKLDFVFEGNTLATGAVERAELPRRR
;
A
#
# COMPACT_ATOMS: atom_id res chain seq x y z
N MET A 1 9.88 14.37 -12.85
CA MET A 1 11.12 14.98 -12.33
C MET A 1 12.17 14.98 -13.43
N GLN A 2 12.45 16.12 -14.03
CA GLN A 2 13.47 16.24 -15.06
C GLN A 2 14.62 17.04 -14.45
N GLY A 3 15.79 16.46 -14.36
CA GLY A 3 17.01 17.21 -14.16
C GLY A 3 17.98 16.82 -13.04
N MET A 4 17.86 15.68 -12.39
CA MET A 4 18.92 15.22 -11.49
C MET A 4 20.01 14.49 -12.27
N LYS A 5 21.26 14.92 -12.10
CA LYS A 5 22.41 14.22 -12.69
C LYS A 5 22.69 12.93 -11.91
N PRO A 6 23.13 11.86 -12.56
CA PRO A 6 23.34 10.54 -11.95
C PRO A 6 24.25 10.50 -10.71
N ALA A 7 25.11 11.49 -10.54
CA ALA A 7 26.06 11.54 -9.44
C ALA A 7 25.42 11.82 -8.08
N SER A 8 24.28 12.50 -8.03
CA SER A 8 23.65 12.85 -6.74
C SER A 8 22.85 11.69 -6.13
N LEU A 9 22.44 10.74 -6.95
CA LEU A 9 21.69 9.56 -6.50
C LEU A 9 22.62 8.40 -6.08
N LEU A 10 23.84 8.37 -6.62
CA LEU A 10 24.85 7.36 -6.28
C LEU A 10 25.43 7.49 -4.86
N LEU A 11 25.26 8.65 -4.23
CA LEU A 11 25.75 8.90 -2.88
C LEU A 11 24.74 8.53 -1.79
N ALA A 12 23.49 8.28 -2.15
CA ALA A 12 22.42 7.97 -1.22
C ALA A 12 22.44 6.53 -0.68
N CYS A 13 23.15 5.70 -1.31
CA CYS A 13 23.20 4.29 -1.04
C CYS A 13 24.65 3.86 -1.07
N ALA A 14 25.42 3.82 -0.05
CA ALA A 14 26.76 3.25 -0.02
C ALA A 14 27.20 2.76 1.34
N ALA A 15 27.44 1.52 1.49
CA ALA A 15 28.54 0.76 2.03
C ALA A 15 28.43 -0.20 3.19
N PHE A 16 29.08 -1.35 3.14
CA PHE A 16 29.35 -2.24 4.26
C PHE A 16 30.55 -3.15 4.18
N ALA A 17 31.12 -3.49 5.30
CA ALA A 17 31.97 -4.66 5.49
C ALA A 17 31.43 -5.56 6.61
N ALA A 18 31.66 -6.84 6.41
CA ALA A 18 31.01 -7.96 7.02
C ALA A 18 31.48 -8.27 8.46
N PHE A 19 30.54 -8.73 9.26
CA PHE A 19 30.81 -9.76 10.26
C PHE A 19 29.88 -10.94 10.03
N SER A 20 30.45 -12.09 9.71
CA SER A 20 29.70 -13.33 9.61
C SER A 20 29.32 -13.80 11.00
N VAL A 21 28.09 -13.55 11.39
CA VAL A 21 27.46 -14.44 12.36
C VAL A 21 27.06 -15.67 11.57
N SER A 22 27.78 -16.76 11.74
CA SER A 22 27.40 -18.06 11.21
C SER A 22 26.17 -18.56 11.95
N ALA A 23 24.99 -18.08 11.56
CA ALA A 23 23.82 -18.92 11.70
C ALA A 23 24.03 -20.06 10.72
N GLU A 24 24.05 -21.30 11.17
CA GLU A 24 24.02 -22.42 10.23
C GLU A 24 22.84 -22.22 9.28
N PRO A 25 23.06 -22.27 7.97
CA PRO A 25 22.04 -21.96 7.01
C PRO A 25 20.87 -22.92 7.23
N VAL A 26 19.70 -22.37 7.43
CA VAL A 26 18.46 -23.11 7.23
C VAL A 26 18.54 -23.68 5.81
N VAL A 27 18.36 -25.00 5.69
CA VAL A 27 18.65 -25.72 4.45
C VAL A 27 17.94 -25.05 3.26
N PRO A 28 18.69 -24.60 2.25
CA PRO A 28 18.13 -23.85 1.14
C PRO A 28 17.09 -24.69 0.44
N GLY A 29 16.32 -25.11 0.21
CA GLY A 29 15.42 -26.02 -0.46
C GLY A 29 14.12 -26.30 0.28
N GLU A 30 14.00 -25.88 1.53
CA GLU A 30 12.75 -26.01 2.25
C GLU A 30 11.79 -24.81 2.00
N PHE A 31 12.21 -23.81 1.26
CA PHE A 31 11.56 -22.52 1.20
C PHE A 31 10.55 -22.34 0.07
N THR A 32 10.70 -23.10 -0.98
CA THR A 32 9.78 -22.96 -2.12
C THR A 32 9.63 -24.27 -2.85
N ASP A 33 8.42 -24.65 -3.16
CA ASP A 33 8.14 -25.44 -4.34
C ASP A 33 7.77 -24.51 -5.48
N PRO A 34 8.68 -24.23 -6.43
CA PRO A 34 8.40 -23.32 -7.53
C PRO A 34 7.45 -23.92 -8.58
N THR A 35 7.02 -25.16 -8.40
CA THR A 35 6.17 -25.87 -9.38
C THR A 35 4.86 -25.14 -9.67
N ASN A 36 4.31 -24.43 -8.70
CA ASN A 36 3.08 -23.67 -8.89
C ASN A 36 3.32 -22.35 -9.63
N LEU A 37 4.42 -21.69 -9.34
CA LEU A 37 4.83 -20.46 -10.03
C LEU A 37 5.27 -20.74 -11.48
N ARG A 38 5.80 -21.94 -11.75
CA ARG A 38 6.13 -22.40 -13.10
C ARG A 38 4.92 -22.54 -14.03
N LYS A 39 3.84 -23.12 -13.53
CA LYS A 39 2.63 -23.32 -14.35
C LYS A 39 2.02 -22.02 -14.83
N GLU A 40 2.22 -20.95 -14.09
CA GLU A 40 1.76 -19.62 -14.45
C GLU A 40 2.63 -18.96 -15.53
N ALA A 41 3.93 -19.15 -15.48
CA ALA A 41 4.86 -18.65 -16.48
C ALA A 41 4.68 -19.36 -17.83
N GLU A 42 4.36 -20.65 -17.83
CA GLU A 42 4.13 -21.46 -19.03
C GLU A 42 2.88 -21.03 -19.81
N ASN A 43 1.92 -20.40 -19.18
CA ASN A 43 0.69 -19.94 -19.84
C ASN A 43 0.83 -18.60 -20.59
N GLY A 44 2.02 -18.05 -20.69
CA GLY A 44 2.34 -16.94 -21.61
C GLY A 44 1.70 -15.58 -21.27
N SER A 45 1.12 -15.41 -20.09
CA SER A 45 0.49 -14.15 -19.70
C SER A 45 1.50 -13.05 -19.38
N GLY A 46 2.77 -13.35 -19.23
CA GLY A 46 3.82 -12.43 -18.83
C GLY A 46 3.69 -11.91 -17.38
N ASP A 47 2.65 -12.32 -16.70
CA ASP A 47 2.28 -11.86 -15.37
C ASP A 47 2.22 -13.08 -14.44
N TRP A 48 3.34 -13.61 -14.07
CA TRP A 48 3.44 -14.84 -13.28
C TRP A 48 2.83 -14.77 -11.86
N TYR A 49 2.35 -13.62 -11.45
CA TYR A 49 1.50 -13.46 -10.26
C TYR A 49 0.01 -13.42 -10.56
N VAL A 50 -0.38 -13.50 -11.81
CA VAL A 50 -1.76 -13.79 -12.12
C VAL A 50 -1.89 -15.29 -12.03
N ALA A 51 -2.31 -15.79 -10.89
CA ALA A 51 -2.81 -17.14 -10.85
C ALA A 51 -3.82 -17.27 -11.99
N PRO A 52 -3.71 -18.28 -12.85
CA PRO A 52 -4.75 -18.55 -13.82
C PRO A 52 -6.08 -18.56 -13.09
N ASP A 53 -7.13 -18.01 -13.69
CA ASP A 53 -8.46 -17.86 -13.07
C ASP A 53 -9.02 -19.13 -12.41
N HIS A 54 -8.39 -20.27 -12.61
CA HIS A 54 -8.77 -21.57 -12.07
C HIS A 54 -7.85 -22.11 -10.96
N LEU A 55 -6.76 -21.42 -10.60
CA LEU A 55 -5.87 -21.87 -9.53
C LEU A 55 -6.20 -21.19 -8.21
N ARG A 56 -6.35 -21.98 -7.19
CA ARG A 56 -6.41 -21.56 -5.80
C ARG A 56 -4.99 -21.39 -5.28
N PHE A 57 -4.76 -20.31 -4.59
CA PHE A 57 -3.45 -20.00 -4.03
C PHE A 57 -3.59 -19.60 -2.57
N PRO A 58 -3.11 -20.41 -1.62
CA PRO A 58 -3.19 -20.07 -0.21
C PRO A 58 -2.28 -18.86 0.10
N TYR A 59 -2.80 -18.00 0.94
CA TYR A 59 -2.12 -16.84 1.45
C TYR A 59 -1.95 -16.93 2.95
N VAL A 60 -0.75 -16.69 3.45
CA VAL A 60 -0.47 -16.57 4.87
C VAL A 60 0.20 -15.23 5.16
N SER A 61 -0.20 -14.60 6.22
CA SER A 61 0.45 -13.42 6.78
C SER A 61 0.64 -13.64 8.26
N THR A 62 1.71 -13.10 8.79
CA THR A 62 1.91 -12.99 10.23
C THR A 62 1.75 -11.55 10.64
N TYR A 63 1.26 -11.33 11.85
CA TYR A 63 1.26 -10.03 12.45
C TYR A 63 2.58 -9.75 13.15
N TYR A 64 2.59 -8.72 13.96
CA TYR A 64 3.74 -8.37 14.76
C TYR A 64 4.24 -9.54 15.61
N VAL A 65 5.49 -9.89 15.44
CA VAL A 65 6.24 -10.79 16.32
C VAL A 65 7.12 -9.93 17.20
N GLU A 66 6.97 -10.05 18.53
CA GLU A 66 7.77 -9.26 19.48
C GLU A 66 9.26 -9.58 19.29
N PRO A 67 10.11 -8.60 18.89
CA PRO A 67 11.52 -8.87 18.61
C PRO A 67 12.33 -9.33 19.81
N THR A 68 11.91 -8.94 21.02
CA THR A 68 12.59 -9.32 22.26
C THR A 68 11.59 -9.75 23.32
N VAL A 69 11.64 -10.98 23.75
CA VAL A 69 10.82 -11.54 24.82
C VAL A 69 11.70 -12.10 25.93
N THR A 70 11.15 -12.27 27.15
CA THR A 70 11.90 -12.88 28.24
C THR A 70 11.64 -14.38 28.37
N THR A 71 12.57 -15.11 28.98
CA THR A 71 12.42 -16.56 29.28
C THR A 71 11.19 -16.86 30.18
N LYS A 72 10.62 -15.85 30.84
CA LYS A 72 9.40 -15.98 31.63
C LYS A 72 8.11 -15.86 30.80
N GLN A 73 8.18 -15.25 29.63
CA GLN A 73 7.05 -15.05 28.74
C GLN A 73 6.86 -16.26 27.83
N LYS A 74 5.63 -16.47 27.39
CA LYS A 74 5.34 -17.41 26.31
C LYS A 74 5.50 -16.68 24.96
N VAL A 75 6.11 -17.35 24.01
CA VAL A 75 6.22 -16.86 22.64
C VAL A 75 5.00 -17.33 21.86
N SER A 76 4.32 -16.39 21.24
CA SER A 76 3.19 -16.63 20.36
C SER A 76 3.47 -16.06 18.98
N ILE A 77 3.28 -16.85 17.94
CA ILE A 77 3.42 -16.43 16.55
C ILE A 77 2.03 -16.36 15.95
N PRO A 78 1.44 -15.17 15.83
CA PRO A 78 0.12 -14.99 15.25
C PRO A 78 0.18 -15.13 13.73
N PHE A 79 -0.88 -15.66 13.14
CA PHE A 79 -0.99 -15.75 11.69
C PHE A 79 -2.43 -15.49 11.24
N TYR A 80 -2.56 -15.15 9.97
CA TYR A 80 -3.80 -15.17 9.22
C TYR A 80 -3.61 -16.03 7.98
N VAL A 81 -4.57 -16.89 7.69
CA VAL A 81 -4.55 -17.74 6.51
C VAL A 81 -5.87 -17.61 5.74
N THR A 82 -5.78 -17.56 4.44
CA THR A 82 -6.93 -17.60 3.53
C THR A 82 -6.52 -18.18 2.19
N ASP A 83 -7.51 -18.47 1.36
CA ASP A 83 -7.25 -18.79 -0.02
C ASP A 83 -7.93 -17.77 -0.92
N TRP A 84 -7.44 -17.72 -2.13
CA TRP A 84 -7.95 -16.88 -3.18
C TRP A 84 -8.48 -17.76 -4.32
N ASP A 85 -9.78 -17.95 -4.41
CA ASP A 85 -10.39 -18.54 -5.59
C ASP A 85 -10.64 -17.44 -6.63
N HIS A 86 -9.72 -17.29 -7.57
CA HIS A 86 -9.83 -16.30 -8.64
C HIS A 86 -10.97 -16.59 -9.61
N SER A 87 -11.37 -17.88 -9.74
CA SER A 87 -12.39 -18.26 -10.70
C SER A 87 -13.80 -17.88 -10.26
N LYS A 88 -14.02 -17.76 -8.94
CA LYS A 88 -15.34 -17.55 -8.35
C LYS A 88 -15.42 -16.40 -7.37
N VAL A 89 -14.33 -15.67 -7.18
CA VAL A 89 -14.28 -14.55 -6.21
C VAL A 89 -14.79 -14.94 -4.81
N ARG A 90 -14.51 -16.16 -4.40
CA ARG A 90 -14.91 -16.67 -3.08
C ARG A 90 -13.85 -16.33 -2.06
N PHE A 91 -13.91 -15.12 -1.54
CA PHE A 91 -13.19 -14.76 -0.35
C PHE A 91 -13.92 -15.26 0.88
N LEU A 92 -13.18 -15.74 1.87
CA LEU A 92 -13.73 -16.17 3.14
C LEU A 92 -14.81 -17.27 2.97
N ASP A 93 -14.65 -18.16 2.00
CA ASP A 93 -15.46 -19.35 1.95
C ASP A 93 -15.06 -20.24 3.13
N ASP A 94 -15.99 -20.46 4.05
CA ASP A 94 -15.81 -21.36 5.20
C ASP A 94 -15.43 -22.79 4.81
N SER A 95 -15.51 -23.12 3.53
CA SER A 95 -15.11 -24.43 2.99
C SER A 95 -13.60 -24.60 2.90
N PHE A 96 -12.81 -23.51 2.86
CA PHE A 96 -11.36 -23.63 2.77
C PHE A 96 -10.77 -24.16 4.07
N ARG A 97 -9.87 -25.09 3.93
CA ARG A 97 -9.14 -25.71 5.05
C ARG A 97 -7.67 -25.82 4.73
N PHE A 98 -6.86 -25.53 5.71
CA PHE A 98 -5.41 -25.46 5.59
C PHE A 98 -4.75 -26.34 6.63
N THR A 99 -3.55 -26.79 6.31
CA THR A 99 -2.55 -27.12 7.32
C THR A 99 -1.60 -25.93 7.40
N VAL A 100 -1.55 -25.27 8.55
CA VAL A 100 -0.61 -24.16 8.78
C VAL A 100 0.57 -24.71 9.56
N HIS A 101 1.77 -24.40 9.09
CA HIS A 101 3.02 -24.85 9.66
C HIS A 101 3.77 -23.68 10.29
N CYS A 102 4.45 -23.94 11.38
CA CYS A 102 5.39 -23.03 12.04
C CYS A 102 6.65 -23.78 12.38
N LYS A 103 7.73 -23.45 11.71
CA LYS A 103 9.07 -24.02 11.94
C LYS A 103 9.97 -22.97 12.57
N TRP A 104 10.74 -23.34 13.58
CA TRP A 104 11.69 -22.42 14.19
C TRP A 104 13.02 -23.11 14.52
N ILE A 105 14.08 -22.32 14.52
CA ILE A 105 15.43 -22.71 14.88
C ILE A 105 15.87 -21.81 16.03
N GLY A 106 16.32 -22.39 17.10
CA GLY A 106 16.82 -21.69 18.28
C GLY A 106 18.33 -21.74 18.42
N PRO A 107 18.89 -21.27 19.56
CA PRO A 107 20.33 -21.14 19.76
C PRO A 107 21.06 -22.47 19.76
N ASP A 108 20.38 -23.59 19.88
CA ASP A 108 20.95 -24.93 19.78
C ASP A 108 21.06 -25.46 18.32
N GLY A 109 20.69 -24.61 17.33
CA GLY A 109 20.72 -24.94 15.91
C GLY A 109 19.71 -26.01 15.48
N ARG A 110 18.82 -26.46 16.38
CA ARG A 110 17.86 -27.51 16.06
C ARG A 110 16.55 -26.94 15.52
N ALA A 111 16.15 -27.41 14.35
CA ALA A 111 14.86 -27.11 13.80
C ALA A 111 13.76 -27.84 14.59
N ARG A 112 12.69 -27.12 14.89
CA ARG A 112 11.45 -27.60 15.51
C ARG A 112 10.29 -27.15 14.68
N GLU A 113 9.24 -27.95 14.66
CA GLU A 113 8.05 -27.62 13.88
C GLU A 113 6.78 -27.92 14.69
N LYS A 114 5.76 -27.08 14.46
CA LYS A 114 4.37 -27.31 14.85
C LYS A 114 3.48 -27.13 13.64
N GLU A 115 2.40 -27.90 13.61
CA GLU A 115 1.37 -27.74 12.60
C GLU A 115 0.00 -27.62 13.25
N GLN A 116 -0.89 -26.87 12.61
CA GLN A 116 -2.32 -26.85 12.90
C GLN A 116 -3.06 -27.34 11.65
N ARG A 117 -3.76 -28.46 11.78
CA ARG A 117 -4.50 -29.08 10.67
C ARG A 117 -5.93 -28.64 10.64
N ASN A 118 -6.52 -28.65 9.45
CA ASN A 118 -7.94 -28.33 9.22
C ASN A 118 -8.33 -26.91 9.70
N VAL A 119 -7.40 -25.96 9.59
CA VAL A 119 -7.59 -24.57 9.97
C VAL A 119 -8.52 -23.92 8.94
N PRO A 120 -9.61 -23.26 9.35
CA PRO A 120 -10.43 -22.45 8.44
C PRO A 120 -9.70 -21.18 8.04
N SER A 121 -10.21 -20.49 7.02
CA SER A 121 -9.78 -19.12 6.73
C SER A 121 -9.98 -18.23 7.97
N GLY A 122 -8.97 -17.43 8.32
CA GLY A 122 -9.03 -16.52 9.46
C GLY A 122 -7.76 -16.46 10.28
N ASP A 123 -7.90 -15.90 11.47
CA ASP A 123 -6.80 -15.69 12.41
C ASP A 123 -6.51 -16.93 13.25
N GLY A 124 -5.22 -17.13 13.54
CA GLY A 124 -4.73 -18.16 14.43
C GLY A 124 -3.42 -17.77 15.09
N ALA A 125 -2.89 -18.62 15.92
CA ALA A 125 -1.58 -18.42 16.53
C ALA A 125 -0.92 -19.74 16.93
N PHE A 126 0.41 -19.80 16.84
CA PHE A 126 1.22 -20.87 17.41
C PHE A 126 1.75 -20.44 18.77
N ASP A 127 1.35 -21.14 19.83
CA ASP A 127 2.00 -21.02 21.16
C ASP A 127 3.27 -21.90 21.15
N LEU A 128 4.43 -21.26 21.09
CA LEU A 128 5.72 -21.96 21.16
C LEU A 128 6.13 -22.27 22.62
N GLY A 129 5.37 -21.74 23.59
CA GLY A 129 5.66 -21.89 25.00
C GLY A 129 6.78 -20.95 25.47
N LYS A 130 7.40 -21.28 26.58
CA LYS A 130 8.60 -20.61 27.09
C LYS A 130 9.81 -21.22 26.42
N LEU A 131 10.65 -20.36 25.88
CA LEU A 131 11.83 -20.75 25.15
C LEU A 131 13.12 -20.40 25.94
N PRO A 132 14.20 -21.15 25.80
CA PRO A 132 15.52 -20.79 26.33
C PRO A 132 16.01 -19.43 25.78
N ALA A 133 16.89 -18.77 26.52
CA ALA A 133 17.54 -17.56 26.05
C ALA A 133 18.39 -17.83 24.79
N GLY A 134 18.32 -16.92 23.83
CA GLY A 134 19.03 -16.95 22.56
C GLY A 134 18.23 -16.40 21.40
N ASP A 135 18.81 -16.43 20.21
CA ASP A 135 18.19 -15.97 18.98
C ASP A 135 17.37 -17.08 18.33
N TYR A 136 16.28 -16.66 17.69
CA TYR A 136 15.34 -17.53 17.00
C TYR A 136 15.02 -16.99 15.62
N ASP A 137 15.04 -17.88 14.64
CA ASP A 137 14.43 -17.66 13.35
C ASP A 137 13.16 -18.51 13.28
N VAL A 138 12.04 -17.91 12.86
CA VAL A 138 10.75 -18.59 12.72
C VAL A 138 10.18 -18.39 11.31
N CYS A 139 9.61 -19.45 10.78
CA CYS A 139 8.98 -19.49 9.47
C CYS A 139 7.55 -19.99 9.58
N VAL A 140 6.60 -19.32 8.92
CA VAL A 140 5.19 -19.74 8.86
C VAL A 140 4.77 -19.87 7.40
N TRP A 141 4.07 -20.98 7.08
CA TRP A 141 3.46 -21.19 5.77
C TRP A 141 2.19 -22.04 5.90
N ALA A 142 1.40 -22.09 4.85
CA ALA A 142 0.17 -22.85 4.81
C ALA A 142 0.09 -23.76 3.58
N VAL A 143 -0.60 -24.88 3.72
CA VAL A 143 -0.94 -25.81 2.64
C VAL A 143 -2.44 -25.89 2.54
N ASP A 144 -3.01 -25.62 1.37
CA ASP A 144 -4.44 -25.82 1.11
C ASP A 144 -4.75 -27.32 1.03
N LEU A 145 -5.66 -27.79 1.87
CA LEU A 145 -6.07 -29.19 1.90
C LEU A 145 -6.91 -29.61 0.68
N GLY A 146 -7.48 -28.65 -0.06
CA GLY A 146 -8.29 -28.94 -1.24
C GLY A 146 -7.47 -29.24 -2.49
N ASN A 147 -6.27 -28.66 -2.63
CA ASN A 147 -5.44 -28.83 -3.81
C ASN A 147 -3.97 -29.16 -3.53
N GLY A 148 -3.56 -29.16 -2.27
CA GLY A 148 -2.18 -29.45 -1.85
C GLY A 148 -1.15 -28.33 -2.16
N VAL A 149 -1.62 -27.13 -2.52
CA VAL A 149 -0.75 -26.02 -2.89
C VAL A 149 -0.22 -25.33 -1.63
N GLU A 150 1.08 -25.05 -1.59
CA GLU A 150 1.72 -24.30 -0.52
C GLU A 150 1.65 -22.78 -0.75
N SER A 151 1.52 -22.02 0.35
CA SER A 151 1.66 -20.56 0.35
C SER A 151 3.13 -20.16 0.23
N HIS A 152 3.36 -18.85 0.00
CA HIS A 152 4.65 -18.24 0.31
C HIS A 152 4.98 -18.42 1.80
N ARG A 153 6.24 -18.25 2.15
CA ARG A 153 6.73 -18.39 3.52
C ARG A 153 7.01 -17.03 4.13
N VAL A 154 6.59 -16.83 5.38
CA VAL A 154 6.83 -15.60 6.14
C VAL A 154 7.86 -15.88 7.22
N TRP A 155 8.87 -15.02 7.29
CA TRP A 155 10.01 -15.18 8.18
C TRP A 155 10.11 -14.04 9.18
N HIS A 156 10.45 -14.39 10.42
CA HIS A 156 10.74 -13.43 11.47
C HIS A 156 11.98 -13.84 12.23
N LYS A 157 12.68 -12.83 12.74
CA LYS A 157 13.74 -13.02 13.72
C LYS A 157 13.32 -12.40 15.05
N PHE A 158 13.45 -13.16 16.12
CA PHE A 158 13.24 -12.65 17.48
C PHE A 158 14.28 -13.23 18.42
N ARG A 159 14.39 -12.67 19.61
CA ARG A 159 15.25 -13.20 20.66
C ARG A 159 14.50 -13.42 21.96
N VAL A 160 15.00 -14.35 22.73
CA VAL A 160 14.58 -14.60 24.10
C VAL A 160 15.74 -14.22 25.01
N VAL A 161 15.48 -13.43 26.03
CA VAL A 161 16.51 -12.96 26.97
C VAL A 161 16.11 -13.28 28.39
N GLU A 162 17.08 -13.35 29.29
CA GLU A 162 16.77 -13.40 30.72
C GLU A 162 16.15 -12.05 31.16
N PRO A 163 15.24 -12.04 32.15
CA PRO A 163 14.56 -10.80 32.56
C PRO A 163 15.48 -9.66 32.97
N ASP A 164 16.62 -9.99 33.59
CA ASP A 164 17.64 -9.03 34.02
C ASP A 164 18.44 -8.45 32.85
N PHE A 165 18.32 -9.02 31.66
CA PHE A 165 18.93 -8.46 30.46
C PHE A 165 18.31 -7.11 30.10
N LEU A 166 17.00 -6.97 30.26
CA LEU A 166 16.28 -5.72 29.98
C LEU A 166 16.50 -4.64 31.05
N GLU A 167 16.84 -5.06 32.26
CA GLU A 167 17.15 -4.20 33.38
C GLU A 167 18.65 -4.02 33.53
N ILE A 168 19.20 -2.92 32.98
CA ILE A 168 20.63 -2.66 33.08
C ILE A 168 20.96 -2.25 34.51
N PRO A 169 21.73 -3.05 35.26
CA PRO A 169 22.02 -2.78 36.66
C PRO A 169 22.90 -1.57 36.84
N ALA A 170 22.83 -0.92 38.01
CA ALA A 170 23.63 0.26 38.33
C ALA A 170 25.14 0.02 38.18
N SER A 171 25.63 -1.21 38.44
CA SER A 171 27.03 -1.60 38.24
C SER A 171 27.47 -1.62 36.79
N LYS A 172 26.53 -1.67 35.84
CA LYS A 172 26.76 -1.61 34.40
C LYS A 172 26.34 -0.26 33.80
N THR A 173 25.98 0.72 34.63
CA THR A 173 25.58 2.05 34.25
C THR A 173 26.66 3.06 34.62
N PHE A 174 27.15 3.78 33.64
CA PHE A 174 28.07 4.89 33.83
C PHE A 174 27.33 6.22 33.75
N ARG A 175 27.47 7.06 34.77
CA ARG A 175 26.91 8.41 34.77
C ARG A 175 28.01 9.41 34.51
N VAL A 176 27.89 10.16 33.45
CA VAL A 176 28.88 11.16 33.03
C VAL A 176 28.83 12.34 33.98
N SER A 177 29.99 12.68 34.58
CA SER A 177 30.18 13.86 35.43
C SER A 177 30.79 15.01 34.64
N GLU A 178 30.79 16.23 35.23
CA GLU A 178 31.48 17.38 34.64
C GLU A 178 32.97 17.12 34.45
N LYS A 179 33.59 16.37 35.38
CA LYS A 179 34.98 15.98 35.24
C LYS A 179 35.20 15.06 34.03
N ASP A 180 34.31 14.09 33.79
CA ASP A 180 34.40 13.25 32.62
C ASP A 180 34.26 14.07 31.34
N LEU A 181 33.29 15.01 31.28
CA LEU A 181 33.16 15.91 30.16
C LEU A 181 34.44 16.66 29.84
N ALA A 182 35.09 17.21 30.88
CA ALA A 182 36.36 17.89 30.74
C ALA A 182 37.51 16.99 30.30
N ASP A 183 37.61 15.79 30.90
CA ASP A 183 38.68 14.83 30.60
C ASP A 183 38.57 14.33 29.14
N TYR A 184 37.35 14.25 28.56
CA TYR A 184 37.13 13.85 27.18
C TYR A 184 37.01 15.03 26.20
N GLY A 185 37.15 16.27 26.69
CA GLY A 185 37.06 17.47 25.87
C GLY A 185 35.64 17.78 25.36
N ILE A 186 34.63 17.19 25.99
CA ILE A 186 33.23 17.37 25.65
C ILE A 186 32.71 18.67 26.20
N ARG A 187 32.21 19.55 25.34
CA ARG A 187 31.70 20.85 25.76
C ARG A 187 30.19 20.80 25.98
N ASN A 188 29.77 21.28 27.13
CA ASN A 188 28.39 21.46 27.54
C ASN A 188 28.14 22.97 27.79
N ASP A 189 28.44 23.78 26.82
CA ASP A 189 28.42 25.22 26.90
C ASP A 189 27.09 25.87 26.44
N GLY A 190 26.08 25.03 26.29
CA GLY A 190 24.76 25.49 25.97
C GLY A 190 24.57 25.91 24.52
N ASP A 191 23.49 26.59 24.26
CA ASP A 191 23.19 27.11 22.93
C ASP A 191 24.11 28.32 22.65
N LEU A 192 25.11 28.12 21.79
CA LEU A 192 26.02 29.19 21.37
C LEU A 192 25.35 30.20 20.45
N GLY A 193 24.13 29.90 20.01
CA GLY A 193 23.36 30.75 19.11
C GLY A 193 22.14 31.36 19.80
N ARG A 194 21.80 32.59 19.43
CA ARG A 194 20.57 33.23 19.84
C ARG A 194 19.51 33.08 18.75
N LYS A 195 18.48 32.26 19.01
CA LYS A 195 17.27 32.25 18.17
C LYS A 195 16.41 33.45 18.55
N VAL A 196 16.17 34.35 17.62
CA VAL A 196 15.21 35.42 17.77
C VAL A 196 14.01 35.16 16.89
N LEU A 197 12.88 34.90 17.50
CA LEU A 197 11.60 34.87 16.80
C LEU A 197 11.24 36.30 16.41
N VAL A 198 11.05 36.53 15.12
CA VAL A 198 10.65 37.84 14.60
C VAL A 198 9.28 37.68 13.97
N GLU A 199 8.31 38.38 14.51
CA GLU A 199 7.00 38.53 13.82
C GLU A 199 7.19 39.47 12.64
N ILE A 200 6.91 38.98 11.46
CA ILE A 200 6.94 39.76 10.23
C ILE A 200 5.51 39.86 9.70
N PRO A 201 5.12 41.04 9.21
CA PRO A 201 3.80 41.20 8.59
C PRO A 201 3.61 40.19 7.44
N ASP A 202 2.42 39.70 7.32
CA ASP A 202 2.05 38.86 6.17
C ASP A 202 2.27 39.64 4.87
N PRO A 203 2.63 38.94 3.77
CA PRO A 203 2.55 39.54 2.45
C PRO A 203 1.14 40.02 2.16
N PRO A 204 0.95 41.03 1.30
CA PRO A 204 -0.38 41.53 0.92
C PRO A 204 -1.29 40.36 0.47
N GLU A 205 -2.56 40.47 0.83
CA GLU A 205 -3.55 39.43 0.51
C GLU A 205 -3.58 39.15 -1.02
N GLY A 206 -3.54 37.87 -1.37
CA GLY A 206 -3.48 37.44 -2.76
C GLY A 206 -2.07 37.23 -3.33
N THR A 207 -1.01 37.59 -2.62
CA THR A 207 0.37 37.31 -3.02
C THR A 207 0.66 35.81 -2.84
N LYS A 208 1.21 35.15 -3.87
CA LYS A 208 1.46 33.70 -3.85
C LYS A 208 2.87 33.34 -4.31
N GLY A 209 3.34 32.16 -3.91
CA GLY A 209 4.57 31.53 -4.39
C GLY A 209 5.84 32.35 -4.11
N ASP A 210 6.70 32.44 -5.14
CA ASP A 210 8.03 33.06 -5.00
C ASP A 210 7.98 34.56 -4.60
N GLU A 211 6.92 35.28 -5.00
CA GLU A 211 6.73 36.67 -4.64
C GLU A 211 6.41 36.84 -3.15
N ALA A 212 5.54 36.00 -2.58
CA ALA A 212 5.25 36.02 -1.16
C ALA A 212 6.52 35.70 -0.35
N THR A 213 7.29 34.73 -0.79
CA THR A 213 8.57 34.35 -0.20
C THR A 213 9.58 35.49 -0.27
N ARG A 214 9.71 36.18 -1.39
CA ARG A 214 10.58 37.33 -1.57
C ARG A 214 10.22 38.45 -0.60
N LEU A 215 8.96 38.80 -0.49
CA LEU A 215 8.48 39.87 0.41
C LEU A 215 8.73 39.55 1.89
N LEU A 216 8.54 38.28 2.29
CA LEU A 216 8.88 37.84 3.64
C LEU A 216 10.38 38.00 3.95
N PHE A 217 11.27 37.63 3.03
CA PHE A 217 12.69 37.81 3.21
C PHE A 217 13.13 39.29 3.22
N GLU A 218 12.52 40.10 2.38
CA GLU A 218 12.78 41.56 2.39
C GLU A 218 12.35 42.20 3.71
N ALA A 219 11.18 41.80 4.24
CA ALA A 219 10.73 42.25 5.56
C ALA A 219 11.65 41.77 6.69
N LEU A 220 12.14 40.56 6.62
CA LEU A 220 13.10 39.98 7.55
C LEU A 220 14.44 40.75 7.50
N ASP A 221 15.00 40.97 6.32
CA ASP A 221 16.22 41.76 6.12
C ASP A 221 16.06 43.18 6.67
N ALA A 222 14.92 43.81 6.42
CA ALA A 222 14.63 45.14 6.94
C ALA A 222 14.54 45.17 8.46
N HIS A 223 13.89 44.16 9.08
CA HIS A 223 13.81 44.04 10.53
C HIS A 223 15.17 43.82 11.17
N VAL A 224 16.01 42.96 10.59
CA VAL A 224 17.39 42.67 11.05
C VAL A 224 18.24 43.92 10.97
N LYS A 225 18.13 44.68 9.89
CA LYS A 225 18.87 45.98 9.74
C LYS A 225 18.43 47.03 10.75
N ALA A 226 17.12 47.07 11.05
CA ALA A 226 16.57 48.01 12.02
C ALA A 226 16.86 47.62 13.48
N ASN A 227 16.96 46.33 13.75
CA ASN A 227 17.17 45.78 15.09
C ASN A 227 18.36 44.82 15.08
N PRO A 228 19.60 45.33 14.92
CA PRO A 228 20.76 44.46 14.89
C PRO A 228 20.93 43.75 16.24
N PRO A 229 21.21 42.45 16.25
CA PRO A 229 21.34 41.68 17.48
C PRO A 229 22.51 42.21 18.31
N ALA A 230 22.28 42.36 19.62
CA ALA A 230 23.34 42.75 20.53
C ALA A 230 24.37 41.63 20.70
N PRO A 231 25.67 41.93 20.58
CA PRO A 231 26.72 40.94 20.75
C PRO A 231 26.70 40.33 22.15
N ARG A 232 26.83 39.06 22.29
CA ARG A 232 26.90 38.35 23.57
C ARG A 232 28.36 38.36 24.03
N LYS A 233 28.62 38.96 25.19
CA LYS A 233 30.00 39.07 25.74
C LYS A 233 30.56 37.64 25.99
N GLY A 234 31.59 37.26 25.24
CA GLY A 234 32.36 36.04 25.47
C GLY A 234 31.90 34.78 24.73
N ALA A 235 30.91 34.86 23.84
CA ALA A 235 30.57 33.76 22.97
C ALA A 235 30.53 34.25 21.52
N PRO A 236 31.04 33.47 20.57
CA PRO A 236 30.78 33.71 19.17
C PRO A 236 29.26 33.57 18.98
N GLY A 237 28.57 34.66 18.68
CA GLY A 237 27.11 34.64 18.53
C GLY A 237 26.72 34.69 17.08
N TYR A 238 25.97 33.73 16.62
CA TYR A 238 25.20 33.89 15.41
C TYR A 238 23.73 34.08 15.78
N THR A 239 23.02 34.82 14.96
CA THR A 239 21.62 35.09 15.16
C THR A 239 20.85 34.49 13.99
N VAL A 240 19.95 33.57 14.30
CA VAL A 240 19.01 33.03 13.34
C VAL A 240 17.69 33.76 13.49
N PHE A 241 17.20 34.30 12.39
CA PHE A 241 15.90 34.92 12.33
C PHE A 241 14.89 33.96 11.72
N ILE A 242 13.82 33.73 12.45
CA ILE A 242 12.70 32.89 12.01
C ILE A 242 11.51 33.83 11.84
N ALA A 243 10.97 33.88 10.61
CA ALA A 243 9.70 34.51 10.40
C ALA A 243 8.60 33.64 11.01
N ALA A 244 7.76 34.22 11.85
CA ALA A 244 6.64 33.54 12.45
C ALA A 244 5.35 34.28 12.17
N LYS A 245 4.28 33.56 11.86
CA LYS A 245 2.92 34.05 11.79
C LYS A 245 2.18 33.52 13.02
N ASP A 246 1.54 34.43 13.79
CA ASP A 246 0.78 34.07 15.00
C ASP A 246 1.56 33.21 16.00
N GLY A 247 2.85 33.50 16.19
CA GLY A 247 3.73 32.69 17.03
C GLY A 247 4.07 31.29 16.51
N LYS A 248 3.62 30.96 15.30
CA LYS A 248 3.96 29.71 14.59
C LYS A 248 5.10 29.96 13.61
N PRO A 249 6.02 29.02 13.42
CA PRO A 249 7.00 29.10 12.34
C PRO A 249 6.29 29.27 11.00
N VAL A 250 6.74 30.21 10.18
CA VAL A 250 6.25 30.30 8.79
C VAL A 250 6.84 29.13 8.03
N VAL A 251 6.02 28.12 7.82
CA VAL A 251 6.34 26.94 7.05
C VAL A 251 6.10 27.26 5.57
N GLY A 252 7.16 27.66 4.90
CA GLY A 252 7.16 27.86 3.46
C GLY A 252 8.49 27.39 2.91
N SER A 253 8.61 27.01 1.67
CA SER A 253 9.85 26.54 1.07
C SER A 253 10.93 27.61 1.17
N PHE A 254 11.64 27.66 2.29
CA PHE A 254 12.76 28.55 2.50
C PHE A 254 13.93 28.17 1.62
N LYS A 255 13.86 28.50 0.35
CA LYS A 255 14.96 28.32 -0.60
C LYS A 255 16.15 29.23 -0.32
N LYS A 256 16.05 30.13 0.66
CA LYS A 256 17.09 31.12 1.00
C LYS A 256 16.97 31.55 2.47
N SER A 257 17.18 30.69 3.44
CA SER A 257 17.41 31.17 4.80
C SER A 257 18.76 31.86 4.85
N ARG A 258 18.84 32.95 5.61
CA ARG A 258 20.10 33.68 5.86
C ARG A 258 20.51 33.47 7.30
N ILE A 259 21.68 32.90 7.49
CA ILE A 259 22.38 32.95 8.77
C ILE A 259 23.08 34.30 8.86
N VAL A 260 22.72 35.08 9.83
CA VAL A 260 23.40 36.35 10.10
C VAL A 260 24.38 36.12 11.24
N PHE A 261 25.66 36.15 10.93
CA PHE A 261 26.72 36.04 11.92
C PHE A 261 27.03 37.38 12.51
N ASP A 262 27.27 37.44 13.83
CA ASP A 262 27.81 38.59 14.52
C ASP A 262 29.24 38.87 14.04
N LYS A 263 29.64 40.14 14.04
CA LYS A 263 31.06 40.53 13.83
C LYS A 263 31.92 39.92 14.95
N GLY A 264 32.73 38.93 14.62
CA GLY A 264 33.56 38.20 15.57
C GLY A 264 33.17 36.74 15.78
N TYR A 265 32.12 36.26 15.13
CA TYR A 265 31.84 34.83 15.12
C TYR A 265 32.88 34.09 14.26
N ASP A 266 33.65 33.24 14.91
CA ASP A 266 34.63 32.39 14.26
C ASP A 266 33.99 31.01 13.97
N THR A 267 33.52 30.81 12.73
CA THR A 267 32.93 29.54 12.29
C THR A 267 33.91 28.39 12.45
N ASN A 268 35.21 28.63 12.27
CA ASN A 268 36.22 27.58 12.41
C ASN A 268 36.37 27.14 13.86
N ALA A 269 36.40 28.09 14.80
CA ALA A 269 36.49 27.75 16.22
C ALA A 269 35.27 27.01 16.74
N VAL A 270 34.09 27.42 16.31
CA VAL A 270 32.82 26.71 16.68
C VAL A 270 32.78 25.32 16.09
N GLU A 271 33.12 25.16 14.82
CA GLU A 271 33.18 23.87 14.19
C GLU A 271 34.25 22.96 14.82
N GLN A 272 35.43 23.44 15.10
CA GLN A 272 36.44 22.67 15.81
C GLN A 272 35.99 22.24 17.21
N ALA A 273 35.26 23.09 17.91
CA ALA A 273 34.67 22.76 19.20
C ALA A 273 33.58 21.69 19.08
N ALA A 274 32.75 21.75 18.03
CA ALA A 274 31.73 20.77 17.74
C ALA A 274 32.32 19.40 17.32
N ILE A 275 33.42 19.43 16.54
CA ILE A 275 34.18 18.20 16.20
C ILE A 275 34.77 17.59 17.50
N ALA A 276 35.44 18.36 18.31
CA ALA A 276 36.03 17.88 19.56
C ALA A 276 34.98 17.29 20.51
N THR A 277 33.80 17.91 20.60
CA THR A 277 32.66 17.36 21.38
C THR A 277 32.19 16.04 20.84
N ALA A 278 32.00 15.92 19.53
CA ALA A 278 31.55 14.66 18.91
C ALA A 278 32.58 13.55 19.07
N GLU A 279 33.86 13.85 18.84
CA GLU A 279 34.98 12.91 19.03
C GLU A 279 35.17 12.51 20.50
N GLY A 280 35.00 13.44 21.42
CA GLY A 280 35.00 13.18 22.85
C GLY A 280 33.85 12.27 23.30
N LEU A 281 32.65 12.52 22.82
CA LEU A 281 31.49 11.66 23.07
C LEU A 281 31.74 10.26 22.53
N GLN A 282 32.25 10.14 21.30
CA GLN A 282 32.57 8.83 20.70
C GLN A 282 33.60 8.09 21.55
N LYS A 283 34.70 8.73 21.90
CA LYS A 283 35.74 8.15 22.73
C LYS A 283 35.21 7.72 24.10
N LEU A 284 34.37 8.54 24.72
CA LEU A 284 33.72 8.20 25.98
C LEU A 284 32.88 6.93 25.86
N LEU A 285 32.05 6.82 24.83
CA LEU A 285 31.19 5.67 24.59
C LEU A 285 32.07 4.40 24.39
N ASP A 286 33.09 4.49 23.55
CA ASP A 286 33.97 3.37 23.24
C ASP A 286 34.76 2.89 24.49
N ASP A 287 35.33 3.83 25.26
CA ASP A 287 36.06 3.50 26.49
C ASP A 287 35.13 2.85 27.54
N LYS A 288 33.87 3.34 27.66
CA LYS A 288 32.92 2.75 28.63
C LYS A 288 32.38 1.41 28.16
N ALA A 289 32.12 1.24 26.87
CA ALA A 289 31.79 -0.05 26.30
C ALA A 289 32.91 -1.08 26.54
N ALA A 290 34.16 -0.71 26.23
CA ALA A 290 35.34 -1.55 26.48
C ALA A 290 35.52 -1.89 27.96
N ALA A 291 35.14 -0.99 28.88
CA ALA A 291 35.13 -1.23 30.33
C ALA A 291 33.95 -2.10 30.81
N GLY A 292 33.08 -2.52 29.89
CA GLY A 292 31.94 -3.40 30.14
C GLY A 292 30.69 -2.71 30.71
N PHE A 293 30.60 -1.40 30.58
CA PHE A 293 29.33 -0.69 30.84
C PHE A 293 28.37 -0.94 29.69
N ARG A 294 27.11 -1.07 30.05
CA ARG A 294 26.00 -1.27 29.09
C ARG A 294 25.11 -0.04 28.96
N LYS A 295 25.26 0.93 29.83
CA LYS A 295 24.49 2.17 29.79
C LYS A 295 25.41 3.36 30.13
N VAL A 296 25.39 4.37 29.30
CA VAL A 296 26.04 5.66 29.52
C VAL A 296 24.97 6.72 29.64
N VAL A 297 24.90 7.39 30.77
CA VAL A 297 23.92 8.43 31.08
C VAL A 297 24.61 9.78 31.04
N LEU A 298 24.21 10.64 30.08
CA LEU A 298 24.77 11.98 29.96
C LEU A 298 24.32 12.89 31.10
N ALA A 299 25.13 13.88 31.41
CA ALA A 299 24.68 14.99 32.21
C ALA A 299 23.69 15.85 31.39
N PRO A 300 22.63 16.41 32.01
CA PRO A 300 21.75 17.34 31.32
C PRO A 300 22.49 18.52 30.74
N GLY A 301 22.13 18.96 29.54
CA GLY A 301 22.76 20.10 28.89
C GLY A 301 22.59 20.05 27.37
N THR A 302 23.29 21.00 26.71
CA THR A 302 23.31 21.05 25.24
C THR A 302 24.73 20.82 24.74
N TYR A 303 24.90 19.78 24.00
CA TYR A 303 26.15 19.34 23.40
C TYR A 303 26.11 19.60 21.89
N ARG A 304 26.89 20.58 21.44
CA ARG A 304 26.99 20.92 20.03
C ARG A 304 27.96 19.96 19.37
N VAL A 305 27.43 19.24 18.34
CA VAL A 305 28.18 18.24 17.58
C VAL A 305 28.35 18.65 16.14
N SER A 306 29.41 18.21 15.51
CA SER A 306 29.68 18.50 14.10
C SER A 306 28.83 17.65 13.16
N PRO A 307 28.30 18.23 12.08
CA PRO A 307 27.64 17.45 11.00
C PRO A 307 28.60 16.48 10.29
N PHE A 308 29.93 16.70 10.44
CA PHE A 308 30.96 15.88 9.81
C PHE A 308 31.52 14.77 10.73
N ARG A 309 31.02 14.68 11.94
CA ARG A 309 31.44 13.69 12.95
C ARG A 309 30.24 13.14 13.69
N ARG A 310 29.65 12.09 13.12
CA ARG A 310 28.53 11.39 13.76
C ARG A 310 28.97 10.64 15.02
N VAL A 311 28.11 10.60 16.00
CA VAL A 311 28.28 9.79 17.21
C VAL A 311 27.72 8.39 16.93
N ARG A 312 28.58 7.38 16.92
CA ARG A 312 28.17 5.97 16.72
C ARG A 312 27.94 5.29 18.05
N LEU A 313 26.85 4.58 18.18
CA LEU A 313 26.61 3.77 19.37
C LEU A 313 27.41 2.47 19.28
N PRO A 314 28.17 2.12 20.34
CA PRO A 314 28.83 0.82 20.39
C PRO A 314 27.84 -0.34 20.59
N ASP A 315 28.27 -1.54 20.24
CA ASP A 315 27.54 -2.77 20.44
C ASP A 315 27.14 -2.98 21.91
N GLY A 316 25.89 -3.32 22.17
CA GLY A 316 25.35 -3.58 23.50
C GLY A 316 25.23 -2.36 24.44
N VAL A 317 25.35 -1.16 23.93
CA VAL A 317 25.35 0.07 24.74
C VAL A 317 24.07 0.89 24.57
N THR A 318 23.48 1.27 25.67
CA THR A 318 22.44 2.29 25.76
C THR A 318 23.05 3.66 26.04
N LEU A 319 22.87 4.61 25.11
CA LEU A 319 23.11 6.03 25.37
C LEU A 319 21.82 6.66 25.88
N ASP A 320 21.79 6.97 27.17
CA ASP A 320 20.69 7.71 27.81
C ASP A 320 21.03 9.19 27.84
N LEU A 321 20.35 9.95 26.99
CA LEU A 321 20.56 11.40 26.93
C LEU A 321 20.11 12.11 28.22
N ASN A 322 19.25 11.47 29.02
CA ASN A 322 18.82 12.01 30.33
C ASN A 322 18.32 13.48 30.24
N GLY A 323 17.57 13.78 29.20
CA GLY A 323 17.09 15.14 28.91
C GLY A 323 18.09 16.08 28.23
N ALA A 324 19.31 15.61 27.95
CA ALA A 324 20.28 16.40 27.19
C ALA A 324 19.85 16.59 25.73
N THR A 325 20.38 17.64 25.12
CA THR A 325 20.22 17.93 23.69
C THR A 325 21.56 17.73 22.98
N LEU A 326 21.56 16.88 21.94
CA LEU A 326 22.61 16.88 20.93
C LEU A 326 22.21 17.87 19.84
N LYS A 327 22.92 18.98 19.74
CA LYS A 327 22.65 20.05 18.78
C LYS A 327 23.61 19.96 17.61
N GLU A 328 23.12 19.74 16.42
CA GLU A 328 23.92 19.79 15.20
C GLU A 328 24.43 21.22 14.95
N ASN A 329 25.71 21.35 14.63
CA ASN A 329 26.26 22.64 14.25
C ASN A 329 25.80 23.00 12.82
N ALA A 330 25.56 24.28 12.60
CA ALA A 330 25.15 24.79 11.29
C ALA A 330 26.19 24.49 10.21
N PHE A 331 25.73 24.09 9.05
CA PHE A 331 26.61 23.74 7.94
C PHE A 331 25.98 24.03 6.56
N THR A 332 26.81 23.89 5.55
CA THR A 332 26.42 23.94 4.13
C THR A 332 26.66 22.56 3.55
N GLY A 333 25.61 21.84 3.25
CA GLY A 333 25.74 20.48 2.68
C GLY A 333 24.43 19.73 2.69
N CYS A 334 24.41 18.58 2.03
CA CYS A 334 23.19 17.80 1.90
C CYS A 334 23.21 16.48 2.72
N HIS A 335 24.26 16.20 3.46
CA HIS A 335 24.42 14.96 4.22
C HIS A 335 25.00 15.19 5.61
N SER A 336 24.31 14.76 6.62
CA SER A 336 24.82 14.63 7.98
C SER A 336 24.00 13.57 8.74
N VAL A 337 24.59 13.02 9.79
CA VAL A 337 23.91 12.16 10.76
C VAL A 337 24.46 12.50 12.14
N VAL A 338 23.58 12.89 13.05
CA VAL A 338 24.02 13.24 14.42
C VAL A 338 24.35 11.98 15.21
N VAL A 339 23.44 11.02 15.25
CA VAL A 339 23.64 9.73 15.93
C VAL A 339 23.45 8.59 14.96
N ALA A 340 24.42 7.70 14.88
CA ALA A 340 24.37 6.53 14.01
C ALA A 340 24.34 5.21 14.82
N ILE A 341 23.40 4.35 14.46
CA ILE A 341 23.26 2.99 14.97
C ILE A 341 23.55 2.07 13.79
N GLU A 342 24.83 1.75 13.61
CA GLU A 342 25.31 1.10 12.39
C GLU A 342 26.04 -0.19 12.71
N ASN A 343 25.60 -1.31 12.15
CA ASN A 343 26.26 -2.63 12.29
C ASN A 343 26.50 -3.05 13.73
N VAL A 344 25.52 -2.81 14.56
CA VAL A 344 25.58 -3.08 15.99
C VAL A 344 24.37 -3.85 16.45
N ARG A 345 24.56 -4.53 17.55
CA ARG A 345 23.49 -5.25 18.21
C ARG A 345 23.20 -4.65 19.57
N ASP A 346 21.92 -4.60 19.95
CA ASP A 346 21.54 -4.13 21.29
C ASP A 346 22.02 -2.71 21.63
N ALA A 347 22.09 -1.84 20.64
CA ALA A 347 22.44 -0.45 20.82
C ALA A 347 21.18 0.40 20.93
N HIS A 348 21.08 1.22 21.97
CA HIS A 348 19.86 1.97 22.25
C HIS A 348 20.15 3.45 22.49
N LEU A 349 19.32 4.33 21.94
CA LEU A 349 19.32 5.76 22.18
C LEU A 349 18.03 6.15 22.89
N VAL A 350 18.13 6.78 24.08
CA VAL A 350 16.93 7.04 24.85
C VAL A 350 16.92 8.43 25.53
N ASN A 351 15.70 8.96 25.79
CA ASN A 351 15.39 10.03 26.74
C ASN A 351 16.08 11.38 26.51
N GLY A 352 15.94 12.00 25.37
CA GLY A 352 16.50 13.32 25.14
C GLY A 352 16.09 13.97 23.85
N THR A 353 16.93 14.88 23.36
CA THR A 353 16.64 15.66 22.18
C THR A 353 17.80 15.61 21.19
N ILE A 354 17.48 15.45 19.92
CA ILE A 354 18.38 15.77 18.81
C ILE A 354 17.80 16.98 18.12
N GLU A 355 18.59 18.02 17.99
CA GLU A 355 18.21 19.26 17.33
C GLU A 355 19.13 19.53 16.15
N GLY A 356 18.56 19.68 14.96
CA GLY A 356 19.30 19.97 13.74
C GLY A 356 19.53 21.46 13.51
N ASP A 357 19.97 21.78 12.31
CA ASP A 357 20.34 23.14 11.90
C ASP A 357 19.30 23.80 10.98
N TYR A 358 18.05 23.31 10.92
CA TYR A 358 17.01 23.75 9.99
C TYR A 358 16.94 25.28 9.80
N TYR A 359 16.99 26.02 10.88
CA TYR A 359 16.95 27.48 10.85
C TYR A 359 18.33 28.15 10.69
N GLU A 360 19.38 27.36 10.80
CA GLU A 360 20.76 27.82 10.76
C GLU A 360 21.49 27.38 9.49
N HIS A 361 20.84 26.54 8.68
CA HIS A 361 21.41 25.94 7.48
C HIS A 361 21.61 26.94 6.36
N ASP A 362 22.77 26.89 5.71
CA ASP A 362 23.01 27.70 4.52
C ASP A 362 22.45 27.01 3.25
N TYR A 363 21.18 27.21 3.01
CA TYR A 363 20.51 26.68 1.80
C TYR A 363 21.01 27.30 0.50
N ALA A 364 21.66 28.47 0.54
CA ALA A 364 22.18 29.12 -0.67
C ALA A 364 23.45 28.45 -1.18
N GLY A 365 24.26 27.91 -0.27
CA GLY A 365 25.51 27.20 -0.59
C GLY A 365 25.34 25.69 -0.72
N SER A 366 24.17 25.14 -0.40
CA SER A 366 23.93 23.70 -0.43
C SER A 366 23.27 23.23 -1.72
N ASP A 367 23.32 21.93 -1.96
CA ASP A 367 22.60 21.29 -3.06
C ASP A 367 21.08 21.50 -2.92
N LYS A 368 20.37 21.58 -4.02
CA LYS A 368 18.97 22.06 -4.09
C LYS A 368 17.98 21.40 -3.15
N ASN A 369 18.27 20.20 -2.69
CA ASN A 369 17.33 19.44 -1.90
C ASN A 369 17.67 19.36 -0.42
N SER A 370 18.96 19.35 -0.02
CA SER A 370 19.40 19.17 1.38
C SER A 370 18.54 18.13 2.13
N GLU A 371 18.30 16.98 1.49
CA GLU A 371 17.34 15.99 1.99
C GLU A 371 17.92 15.08 3.07
N TRP A 372 19.23 14.87 3.05
CA TRP A 372 19.93 13.82 3.79
C TRP A 372 20.53 14.20 5.16
N PRO A 373 20.47 15.42 5.67
CA PRO A 373 20.73 15.67 7.07
C PRO A 373 19.71 14.93 7.94
N MET A 374 20.20 14.16 8.93
CA MET A 374 19.36 13.32 9.78
C MET A 374 19.75 13.45 11.25
N GLY A 375 18.76 13.45 12.13
CA GLY A 375 18.99 13.40 13.57
C GLY A 375 19.60 12.07 13.99
N PHE A 376 19.02 10.95 13.55
CA PHE A 376 19.65 9.65 13.72
C PHE A 376 19.38 8.74 12.51
N HIS A 377 20.22 7.70 12.40
CA HIS A 377 20.10 6.71 11.36
C HIS A 377 20.34 5.31 11.93
N ILE A 378 19.50 4.32 11.51
CA ILE A 378 19.67 2.92 11.88
C ILE A 378 20.03 2.14 10.61
N ASP A 379 21.27 1.66 10.51
CA ASP A 379 21.82 1.14 9.27
C ASP A 379 22.41 -0.25 9.39
N GLY A 380 22.43 -0.90 8.27
CA GLY A 380 23.14 -2.13 8.08
C GLY A 380 22.69 -3.26 8.95
N ASP A 381 23.65 -4.00 9.46
CA ASP A 381 23.41 -5.12 10.38
C ASP A 381 23.05 -4.63 11.80
N ALA A 382 22.24 -3.57 11.92
CA ALA A 382 21.67 -3.17 13.19
C ALA A 382 20.59 -4.19 13.62
N ILE A 383 20.82 -4.89 14.70
CA ILE A 383 19.94 -5.99 15.16
C ILE A 383 19.44 -5.70 16.58
N PHE A 384 18.12 -5.72 16.76
CA PHE A 384 17.45 -5.47 18.04
C PHE A 384 17.83 -4.15 18.71
N CYS A 385 18.08 -3.15 17.90
CA CYS A 385 18.39 -1.79 18.34
C CYS A 385 17.12 -0.95 18.56
N SER A 386 17.21 0.12 19.37
CA SER A 386 16.06 0.99 19.54
C SER A 386 16.41 2.47 19.68
N VAL A 387 15.43 3.33 19.33
CA VAL A 387 15.39 4.73 19.70
C VAL A 387 14.07 4.99 20.42
N GLU A 388 14.14 5.43 21.69
CA GLU A 388 12.96 5.53 22.54
C GLU A 388 12.90 6.84 23.31
N ASN A 389 11.73 7.48 23.30
CA ASN A 389 11.49 8.74 24.02
C ASN A 389 12.49 9.85 23.63
N VAL A 390 12.79 9.96 22.34
CA VAL A 390 13.69 10.97 21.79
C VAL A 390 12.90 11.98 20.97
N THR A 391 13.11 13.27 21.26
CA THR A 391 12.59 14.34 20.41
C THR A 391 13.63 14.66 19.33
N VAL A 392 13.26 14.50 18.08
CA VAL A 392 14.05 14.88 16.91
C VAL A 392 13.39 16.09 16.29
N LYS A 393 14.09 17.22 16.29
CA LYS A 393 13.48 18.47 15.86
C LYS A 393 14.41 19.36 15.06
N ASP A 394 13.80 20.26 14.31
CA ASP A 394 14.51 21.29 13.56
C ASP A 394 15.58 20.73 12.61
N ILE A 395 15.29 19.60 11.96
CA ILE A 395 16.22 18.93 11.05
C ILE A 395 16.05 19.48 9.64
N THR A 396 17.15 19.84 9.00
CA THR A 396 17.17 20.36 7.62
C THR A 396 16.69 19.34 6.59
N GLY A 397 16.95 18.08 6.80
CA GLY A 397 16.54 16.98 5.93
C GLY A 397 15.46 16.10 6.52
N TYR A 398 15.75 14.82 6.61
CA TYR A 398 14.90 13.83 7.27
C TYR A 398 15.14 13.85 8.78
N GLY A 399 14.08 13.77 9.57
CA GLY A 399 14.24 13.70 11.03
C GLY A 399 15.08 12.51 11.44
N ALA A 400 14.77 11.37 10.87
CA ALA A 400 15.56 10.15 11.02
C ALA A 400 15.36 9.23 9.81
N GLY A 401 16.10 8.14 9.78
CA GLY A 401 15.95 7.13 8.74
C GLY A 401 16.55 5.80 9.11
N ASN A 402 16.33 4.84 8.24
CA ASN A 402 17.03 3.58 8.23
C ASN A 402 17.36 3.17 6.80
N GLY A 403 18.37 2.36 6.64
CA GLY A 403 18.80 1.95 5.32
C GLY A 403 19.78 0.79 5.36
N MET A 404 20.20 0.43 4.18
CA MET A 404 21.33 -0.48 4.03
C MET A 404 22.60 0.17 4.53
N GLY A 405 23.45 -0.59 5.02
CA GLY A 405 24.71 -0.10 5.47
C GLY A 405 25.79 0.15 4.42
N ARG A 406 27.04 0.51 4.86
CA ARG A 406 28.17 0.96 4.02
C ARG A 406 29.44 0.18 4.33
N ASP A 407 30.29 -0.15 3.30
CA ASP A 407 31.61 -0.71 3.54
C ASP A 407 32.62 0.33 4.11
N GLU A 408 33.84 -0.09 4.37
CA GLU A 408 34.88 0.77 4.93
C GLU A 408 35.21 1.96 4.01
N ASP A 409 35.01 1.81 2.70
CA ASP A 409 35.21 2.86 1.68
C ASP A 409 34.00 3.77 1.50
N GLY A 410 32.93 3.55 2.28
CA GLY A 410 31.71 4.32 2.17
C GLY A 410 30.85 3.97 0.95
N GLN A 411 31.05 2.81 0.30
CA GLN A 411 30.25 2.36 -0.85
C GLN A 411 29.11 1.44 -0.41
N LEU A 412 27.96 1.49 -1.11
CA LEU A 412 26.86 0.52 -0.92
C LEU A 412 27.33 -0.88 -1.19
N GLN A 413 26.98 -1.76 -0.31
CA GLN A 413 27.05 -3.18 -0.60
C GLN A 413 25.74 -3.65 -1.23
N TRP A 414 25.63 -3.35 -2.52
CA TRP A 414 24.69 -4.07 -3.33
C TRP A 414 25.02 -5.54 -3.22
N PHE A 415 24.03 -6.36 -2.97
CA PHE A 415 24.25 -7.80 -2.83
C PHE A 415 24.93 -8.37 -4.09
N TYR A 416 24.67 -7.74 -5.22
CA TYR A 416 25.33 -7.99 -6.50
C TYR A 416 25.60 -6.67 -7.20
N ASP A 417 26.76 -6.13 -6.99
CA ASP A 417 27.21 -4.94 -7.71
C ASP A 417 27.54 -5.34 -9.16
N GLY A 418 26.68 -4.89 -10.05
CA GLY A 418 26.85 -5.05 -11.47
C GLY A 418 26.84 -6.51 -11.96
N LEU A 419 25.81 -6.89 -12.67
CA LEU A 419 25.85 -8.10 -13.48
C LEU A 419 26.84 -7.86 -14.60
N GLY A 420 28.01 -8.43 -14.47
CA GLY A 420 29.01 -8.43 -15.54
C GLY A 420 28.70 -9.42 -16.66
N GLY A 421 29.46 -9.34 -17.74
CA GLY A 421 29.41 -10.31 -18.83
C GLY A 421 28.11 -10.28 -19.64
N TRP A 422 27.54 -9.09 -19.85
CA TRP A 422 26.36 -8.93 -20.69
C TRP A 422 26.62 -9.32 -22.15
N GLU A 423 25.70 -10.11 -22.71
CA GLU A 423 25.69 -10.60 -24.07
C GLU A 423 24.43 -10.13 -24.81
N LYS A 424 24.51 -9.91 -26.14
CA LYS A 424 23.31 -9.65 -26.94
C LYS A 424 22.45 -10.91 -27.05
N GLY A 425 21.14 -10.69 -26.98
CA GLY A 425 20.14 -11.74 -27.08
C GLY A 425 19.35 -11.94 -25.81
N GLY A 426 18.26 -12.68 -25.91
CA GLY A 426 17.37 -13.03 -24.82
C GLY A 426 17.62 -14.43 -24.29
N LEU A 427 17.07 -14.75 -23.11
CA LEU A 427 17.05 -16.11 -22.59
C LEU A 427 15.79 -16.82 -23.08
N ARG A 428 15.96 -18.04 -23.60
CA ARG A 428 14.84 -18.92 -23.93
C ARG A 428 14.22 -19.47 -22.63
N PRO A 429 12.95 -19.21 -22.37
CA PRO A 429 12.33 -19.70 -21.13
C PRO A 429 12.26 -21.22 -21.03
N ALA A 430 12.31 -21.93 -22.15
CA ALA A 430 12.15 -23.39 -22.17
C ALA A 430 13.40 -24.16 -21.68
N ASP A 431 14.59 -23.61 -21.91
CA ASP A 431 15.85 -24.31 -21.63
C ASP A 431 16.97 -23.40 -21.05
N GLY A 432 16.68 -22.13 -20.84
CA GLY A 432 17.65 -21.16 -20.33
C GLY A 432 18.80 -20.82 -21.27
N SER A 433 18.75 -21.30 -22.52
CA SER A 433 19.81 -20.99 -23.49
C SER A 433 19.72 -19.55 -24.00
N LEU A 434 20.86 -18.98 -24.36
CA LEU A 434 20.89 -17.65 -24.96
C LEU A 434 20.43 -17.72 -26.44
N ASP A 435 19.43 -16.92 -26.75
CA ASP A 435 19.02 -16.66 -28.15
C ASP A 435 19.66 -15.37 -28.66
N GLY A 436 20.81 -15.50 -29.26
CA GLY A 436 21.54 -14.36 -29.82
C GLY A 436 20.84 -13.65 -31.00
N THR A 437 19.73 -14.22 -31.49
CA THR A 437 18.91 -13.62 -32.56
C THR A 437 17.81 -12.73 -32.05
N GLU A 438 17.49 -12.76 -30.75
CA GLU A 438 16.48 -11.91 -30.15
C GLU A 438 16.98 -10.48 -30.05
N ALA A 439 16.55 -9.65 -30.99
CA ALA A 439 16.93 -8.24 -31.03
C ALA A 439 16.32 -7.41 -29.91
N GLY A 440 17.04 -6.41 -29.41
CA GLY A 440 16.58 -5.49 -28.38
C GLY A 440 16.59 -6.08 -26.96
N ARG A 441 17.32 -7.18 -26.76
CA ARG A 441 17.57 -7.76 -25.45
C ARG A 441 19.05 -8.01 -25.20
N CYS A 442 19.42 -7.93 -23.93
CA CYS A 442 20.72 -8.35 -23.44
C CYS A 442 20.58 -9.25 -22.23
N THR A 443 21.47 -10.21 -22.11
CA THR A 443 21.46 -11.23 -21.05
C THR A 443 22.73 -11.14 -20.21
N SER A 444 22.58 -11.26 -18.89
CA SER A 444 23.71 -11.25 -17.95
C SER A 444 24.56 -12.51 -18.02
N GLY A 445 25.78 -12.44 -17.50
CA GLY A 445 26.52 -13.63 -17.09
C GLY A 445 25.78 -14.45 -16.02
N PHE A 446 26.38 -15.55 -15.60
CA PHE A 446 25.86 -16.34 -14.49
C PHE A 446 26.16 -15.64 -13.17
N LEU A 447 25.09 -15.26 -12.48
CA LEU A 447 25.14 -14.68 -11.16
C LEU A 447 25.13 -15.80 -10.13
N GLN A 448 26.22 -16.01 -9.41
CA GLN A 448 26.27 -16.99 -8.32
C GLN A 448 25.46 -16.53 -7.13
N LEU A 449 24.54 -17.39 -6.68
CA LEU A 449 23.76 -17.11 -5.47
C LEU A 449 24.65 -17.27 -4.23
N LYS A 450 24.63 -16.28 -3.34
CA LYS A 450 25.36 -16.32 -2.09
C LYS A 450 24.63 -17.18 -1.07
N ASP A 451 25.36 -17.82 -0.19
CA ASP A 451 24.82 -18.70 0.87
C ASP A 451 23.71 -18.03 1.67
N ALA A 452 23.89 -16.77 1.93
CA ALA A 452 22.90 -16.01 2.66
C ALA A 452 21.57 -15.83 1.87
N ALA A 453 21.58 -15.64 0.53
CA ALA A 453 20.36 -15.63 -0.29
C ALA A 453 19.68 -16.99 -0.29
N LEU A 454 20.49 -18.04 -0.37
CA LEU A 454 20.01 -19.41 -0.31
C LEU A 454 19.39 -19.72 1.06
N ALA A 455 19.95 -19.17 2.14
CA ALA A 455 19.42 -19.34 3.49
C ALA A 455 18.05 -18.66 3.68
N VAL A 456 17.83 -17.48 3.07
CA VAL A 456 16.53 -16.79 3.12
C VAL A 456 15.54 -17.40 2.13
N GLY A 457 16.02 -18.00 1.05
CA GLY A 457 15.19 -18.71 0.08
C GLY A 457 14.51 -17.84 -0.97
N TRP A 458 14.78 -16.55 -1.01
CA TRP A 458 14.23 -15.64 -2.01
C TRP A 458 15.09 -14.39 -2.20
N LEU A 459 14.94 -13.74 -3.34
CA LEU A 459 15.55 -12.45 -3.66
C LEU A 459 14.52 -11.44 -4.12
N GLN A 460 14.85 -10.17 -3.90
CA GLN A 460 14.15 -9.08 -4.55
C GLN A 460 15.09 -8.46 -5.58
N VAL A 461 14.62 -8.37 -6.80
CA VAL A 461 15.36 -7.68 -7.85
C VAL A 461 14.83 -6.26 -7.96
N SER A 462 15.64 -5.30 -7.54
CA SER A 462 15.38 -3.88 -7.74
C SER A 462 16.24 -3.40 -8.88
N ALA A 463 15.68 -3.32 -10.06
CA ALA A 463 16.42 -2.76 -11.18
C ALA A 463 16.28 -1.23 -11.15
N TYR A 464 17.36 -0.54 -10.94
CA TYR A 464 17.49 0.91 -11.11
C TYR A 464 17.29 1.36 -12.56
N LEU A 465 16.58 0.57 -13.31
CA LEU A 465 16.52 0.56 -14.75
C LEU A 465 15.71 1.72 -15.34
N GLY A 466 14.92 2.42 -14.55
CA GLY A 466 14.10 3.52 -15.06
C GLY A 466 14.87 4.81 -15.28
N TYR A 467 16.09 4.93 -14.77
CA TYR A 467 16.80 6.18 -14.74
C TYR A 467 18.02 6.28 -15.67
N GLN A 468 18.53 5.19 -16.24
CA GLN A 468 19.80 5.18 -16.99
C GLN A 468 19.72 4.46 -18.34
N GLY A 469 18.74 4.74 -19.16
CA GLY A 469 18.80 4.37 -20.58
C GLY A 469 18.23 3.00 -20.94
N VAL A 470 17.74 2.23 -20.01
CA VAL A 470 17.00 1.01 -20.30
C VAL A 470 15.57 1.37 -20.68
N ARG A 471 15.17 1.03 -21.90
CA ARG A 471 13.95 1.54 -22.51
C ARG A 471 12.67 0.89 -21.97
N GLY A 472 11.66 1.71 -21.77
CA GLY A 472 10.20 1.60 -21.65
C GLY A 472 9.47 0.29 -21.32
N LYS A 473 10.09 -0.88 -21.33
CA LYS A 473 9.53 -2.17 -20.89
C LYS A 473 10.47 -2.94 -19.97
N ALA A 474 11.45 -2.30 -19.42
CA ALA A 474 12.48 -2.87 -18.57
C ALA A 474 12.02 -3.36 -17.19
N TRP A 475 10.75 -3.24 -16.91
CA TRP A 475 10.14 -3.66 -15.65
C TRP A 475 9.94 -5.18 -15.54
N GLN A 476 10.09 -5.89 -16.66
CA GLN A 476 9.99 -7.34 -16.73
C GLN A 476 11.33 -7.90 -17.16
N LEU A 477 11.94 -8.69 -16.30
CA LEU A 477 13.14 -9.42 -16.57
C LEU A 477 12.78 -10.88 -16.79
N THR A 478 13.39 -11.52 -17.77
CA THR A 478 13.35 -12.98 -17.83
C THR A 478 14.48 -13.51 -16.96
N GLY A 479 14.16 -14.20 -15.89
CA GLY A 479 15.12 -14.92 -15.05
C GLY A 479 15.18 -16.39 -15.40
N CYS A 480 16.39 -16.93 -15.50
CA CYS A 480 16.60 -18.36 -15.63
C CYS A 480 17.50 -18.84 -14.47
N TRP A 481 17.05 -19.87 -13.81
CA TRP A 481 17.72 -20.46 -12.66
C TRP A 481 18.51 -21.70 -13.07
N TYR A 482 19.66 -21.89 -12.48
CA TYR A 482 20.55 -23.00 -12.79
C TYR A 482 21.12 -23.62 -11.50
N ASP A 483 21.41 -24.91 -11.56
CA ASP A 483 22.10 -25.64 -10.47
C ASP A 483 23.60 -25.29 -10.36
N ALA A 484 24.31 -25.98 -9.48
CA ALA A 484 25.74 -25.76 -9.26
C ALA A 484 26.61 -26.11 -10.48
N GLU A 485 26.17 -27.00 -11.33
CA GLU A 485 26.79 -27.40 -12.59
C GLU A 485 26.35 -26.56 -13.77
N LYS A 486 25.52 -25.51 -13.52
CA LYS A 486 24.92 -24.63 -14.52
C LYS A 486 23.94 -25.32 -15.46
N ASN A 487 23.34 -26.41 -15.04
CA ASN A 487 22.19 -26.96 -15.76
C ASN A 487 20.94 -26.13 -15.48
N PHE A 488 20.13 -25.93 -16.50
CA PHE A 488 18.88 -25.18 -16.39
C PHE A 488 17.88 -25.90 -15.48
N LEU A 489 17.32 -25.15 -14.54
CA LEU A 489 16.27 -25.65 -13.64
C LEU A 489 14.90 -25.14 -14.06
N CYS A 490 14.76 -23.83 -14.19
CA CYS A 490 13.52 -23.19 -14.57
C CYS A 490 13.74 -21.74 -14.99
N SER A 491 12.71 -21.17 -15.60
CA SER A 491 12.61 -19.75 -15.92
C SER A 491 11.39 -19.12 -15.28
N GLU A 492 11.46 -17.82 -15.12
CA GLU A 492 10.32 -17.02 -14.68
C GLU A 492 10.45 -15.56 -15.14
N THR A 493 9.34 -14.84 -15.13
CA THR A 493 9.35 -13.40 -15.32
C THR A 493 9.56 -12.73 -13.96
N ILE A 494 10.71 -12.09 -13.79
CA ILE A 494 11.04 -11.34 -12.57
C ILE A 494 10.55 -9.92 -12.73
N HIS A 495 9.72 -9.50 -11.79
CA HIS A 495 9.26 -8.12 -11.72
C HIS A 495 10.09 -7.33 -10.71
N GLN A 496 10.42 -6.11 -11.09
CA GLN A 496 11.11 -5.20 -10.20
C GLN A 496 10.33 -4.98 -8.90
N TYR A 497 11.05 -4.90 -7.78
CA TYR A 497 10.52 -4.68 -6.42
C TYR A 497 9.65 -5.82 -5.86
N ARG A 498 9.72 -7.00 -6.45
CA ARG A 498 9.02 -8.17 -5.92
C ARG A 498 9.96 -9.21 -5.38
N PRO A 499 9.63 -9.78 -4.22
CA PRO A 499 10.33 -10.97 -3.75
C PRO A 499 10.11 -12.13 -4.72
N VAL A 500 11.20 -12.75 -5.12
CA VAL A 500 11.21 -13.90 -6.02
C VAL A 500 11.76 -15.10 -5.26
N PRO A 501 10.99 -16.18 -5.10
CA PRO A 501 11.49 -17.39 -4.45
C PRO A 501 12.67 -17.99 -5.22
N ILE A 502 13.71 -18.40 -4.50
CA ILE A 502 14.83 -19.12 -5.09
C ILE A 502 14.43 -20.59 -5.25
N PRO A 503 14.44 -21.13 -6.49
CA PRO A 503 14.10 -22.52 -6.72
C PRO A 503 15.03 -23.48 -6.00
N LYS A 504 14.50 -24.60 -5.54
CA LYS A 504 15.26 -25.65 -4.89
C LYS A 504 16.40 -26.12 -5.80
N GLY A 505 17.62 -26.15 -5.27
CA GLY A 505 18.80 -26.56 -5.99
C GLY A 505 19.41 -25.49 -6.89
N ALA A 506 18.84 -24.29 -6.95
CA ALA A 506 19.44 -23.18 -7.68
C ALA A 506 20.73 -22.71 -7.01
N ALA A 507 21.77 -22.55 -7.81
CA ALA A 507 23.07 -21.98 -7.43
C ALA A 507 23.42 -20.74 -8.27
N PHE A 508 22.79 -20.59 -9.42
CA PHE A 508 23.01 -19.45 -10.31
C PHE A 508 21.69 -18.91 -10.85
N LEU A 509 21.71 -17.60 -11.13
CA LEU A 509 20.66 -16.88 -11.83
C LEU A 509 21.27 -16.19 -13.05
N ARG A 510 20.60 -16.22 -14.20
CA ARG A 510 20.82 -15.30 -15.31
C ARG A 510 19.56 -14.49 -15.55
N VAL A 511 19.73 -13.25 -15.93
CA VAL A 511 18.63 -12.35 -16.27
C VAL A 511 18.78 -11.78 -17.66
N SER A 512 17.66 -11.68 -18.38
CA SER A 512 17.59 -11.03 -19.67
C SER A 512 16.66 -9.82 -19.55
N LEU A 513 17.11 -8.69 -20.07
CA LEU A 513 16.36 -7.43 -20.04
C LEU A 513 16.32 -6.76 -21.41
N ALA A 514 15.40 -5.79 -21.58
CA ALA A 514 15.30 -5.02 -22.81
C ALA A 514 16.43 -3.99 -22.90
N ALA A 515 17.40 -4.24 -23.75
CA ALA A 515 18.49 -3.31 -24.08
C ALA A 515 19.00 -3.61 -25.49
N ASP A 516 19.38 -2.57 -26.26
CA ASP A 516 19.87 -2.72 -27.64
C ASP A 516 21.35 -3.15 -27.67
N GLU A 517 22.13 -2.75 -26.69
CA GLU A 517 23.58 -3.03 -26.60
C GLU A 517 23.97 -3.43 -25.16
N PRO A 518 24.96 -4.34 -25.02
CA PRO A 518 25.48 -4.76 -23.71
C PRO A 518 25.93 -3.62 -22.80
N LYS A 519 26.47 -2.53 -23.36
CA LYS A 519 26.85 -1.34 -22.59
C LYS A 519 25.65 -0.67 -21.91
N ASP A 520 24.49 -0.68 -22.57
CA ASP A 520 23.27 -0.09 -22.04
C ASP A 520 22.67 -0.97 -20.94
N ALA A 521 22.89 -2.29 -21.02
CA ALA A 521 22.55 -3.23 -19.97
C ALA A 521 23.54 -3.18 -18.80
N GLY A 522 24.81 -2.90 -19.05
CA GLY A 522 25.85 -2.76 -18.04
C GLY A 522 25.60 -1.62 -17.04
N ASP A 523 24.83 -0.61 -17.45
CA ASP A 523 24.37 0.45 -16.57
C ASP A 523 23.17 0.02 -15.69
N ALA A 524 22.59 -1.13 -15.96
CA ALA A 524 21.53 -1.71 -15.17
C ALA A 524 22.10 -2.35 -13.90
N ARG A 525 21.82 -1.78 -12.76
CA ARG A 525 22.18 -2.34 -11.46
C ARG A 525 21.04 -3.20 -10.97
N LEU A 526 21.28 -4.50 -10.93
CA LEU A 526 20.38 -5.43 -10.24
C LEU A 526 20.76 -5.42 -8.76
N VAL A 527 19.84 -4.99 -7.96
CA VAL A 527 20.00 -4.96 -6.52
C VAL A 527 19.18 -6.11 -5.95
N ALA A 528 19.86 -7.09 -5.41
CA ALA A 528 19.22 -8.12 -4.61
C ALA A 528 19.49 -7.81 -3.14
N THR A 529 18.53 -7.25 -2.45
CA THR A 529 18.70 -6.72 -1.11
C THR A 529 18.07 -7.64 -0.08
N LEU A 530 18.82 -8.65 0.35
CA LEU A 530 18.39 -9.49 1.47
C LEU A 530 19.30 -9.36 2.70
N PHE A 531 20.37 -8.58 2.60
CA PHE A 531 21.43 -8.56 3.60
C PHE A 531 21.84 -7.16 3.94
N HIS A 532 22.41 -7.03 5.14
CA HIS A 532 22.85 -5.77 5.71
C HIS A 532 21.71 -4.76 5.87
N ILE A 533 20.55 -5.25 6.30
CA ILE A 533 19.39 -4.42 6.66
C ILE A 533 19.14 -4.50 8.16
N PRO A 534 18.59 -3.45 8.78
CA PRO A 534 18.21 -3.50 10.18
C PRO A 534 17.10 -4.52 10.44
N ILE A 535 17.24 -5.32 11.49
CA ILE A 535 16.30 -6.38 11.85
C ILE A 535 15.88 -6.26 13.31
N GLY A 536 14.57 -6.35 13.58
CA GLY A 536 14.04 -6.36 14.94
C GLY A 536 14.24 -5.05 15.70
N CYS A 537 14.34 -3.92 14.98
CA CYS A 537 14.59 -2.61 15.58
C CYS A 537 13.28 -1.89 15.94
N THR A 538 13.37 -0.98 16.92
CA THR A 538 12.22 -0.25 17.45
C THR A 538 12.46 1.25 17.47
N VAL A 539 11.46 2.02 17.03
CA VAL A 539 11.37 3.47 17.21
C VAL A 539 10.08 3.73 17.97
N ARG A 540 10.19 4.15 19.24
CA ARG A 540 9.04 4.22 20.16
C ARG A 540 8.99 5.51 20.94
N GLY A 541 7.78 6.11 21.07
CA GLY A 541 7.55 7.28 21.90
C GLY A 541 8.34 8.51 21.46
N CYS A 542 8.79 8.53 20.21
CA CYS A 542 9.58 9.62 19.67
C CYS A 542 8.70 10.75 19.14
N VAL A 543 9.24 11.97 19.17
CA VAL A 543 8.60 13.13 18.57
C VAL A 543 9.46 13.63 17.42
N PHE A 544 8.90 13.66 16.23
CA PHE A 544 9.53 14.23 15.04
C PHE A 544 8.85 15.56 14.73
N ASP A 545 9.53 16.64 15.06
CA ASP A 545 8.97 18.00 15.01
C ASP A 545 9.80 18.90 14.09
N ARG A 546 9.17 19.54 13.12
CA ARG A 546 9.85 20.43 12.18
C ARG A 546 11.06 19.80 11.47
N CYS A 547 10.87 18.59 10.97
CA CYS A 547 11.79 17.96 10.03
C CYS A 547 11.40 18.38 8.62
N ARG A 548 12.28 19.10 7.91
CA ARG A 548 11.89 19.79 6.67
C ARG A 548 11.41 18.86 5.57
N CYS A 549 12.01 17.70 5.38
CA CYS A 549 11.62 16.78 4.31
C CYS A 549 10.58 15.79 4.79
N VAL A 550 10.89 14.98 5.77
CA VAL A 550 9.95 14.05 6.44
C VAL A 550 10.42 13.83 7.88
N GLY A 551 9.51 13.42 8.75
CA GLY A 551 9.88 13.02 10.12
C GLY A 551 10.77 11.77 10.13
N TYR A 552 10.44 10.77 9.34
CA TYR A 552 11.22 9.53 9.23
C TYR A 552 11.19 8.98 7.80
N ALA A 553 12.36 8.71 7.23
CA ALA A 553 12.52 8.07 5.93
C ALA A 553 13.03 6.64 6.10
N ALA A 554 12.21 5.66 5.71
CA ALA A 554 12.55 4.25 5.79
C ALA A 554 12.91 3.71 4.41
N SER A 555 13.99 2.93 4.31
CA SER A 555 14.33 2.25 3.06
C SER A 555 14.51 0.73 3.25
N ALA A 556 15.41 0.28 4.09
CA ALA A 556 15.66 -1.15 4.32
C ALA A 556 15.30 -1.55 5.74
N MET A 557 14.47 -2.59 5.92
CA MET A 557 14.08 -3.05 7.26
C MET A 557 13.39 -4.41 7.23
N GLN A 558 13.51 -5.11 8.36
CA GLN A 558 12.73 -6.31 8.66
C GLN A 558 12.38 -6.35 10.14
N ASP A 559 11.16 -6.80 10.46
CA ASP A 559 10.65 -6.92 11.84
C ASP A 559 10.78 -5.60 12.63
N PHE A 560 10.44 -4.49 12.01
CA PHE A 560 10.57 -3.16 12.60
C PHE A 560 9.29 -2.76 13.35
N LEU A 561 9.47 -2.06 14.47
CA LEU A 561 8.34 -1.49 15.21
C LEU A 561 8.45 0.04 15.29
N PHE A 562 7.46 0.72 14.73
CA PHE A 562 7.22 2.14 14.94
C PHE A 562 6.00 2.30 15.86
N GLU A 563 6.22 2.68 17.12
CA GLU A 563 5.17 2.67 18.14
C GLU A 563 5.06 3.99 18.88
N ASP A 564 3.82 4.50 19.02
CA ASP A 564 3.47 5.69 19.81
C ASP A 564 4.28 6.95 19.46
N ASN A 565 4.70 7.09 18.19
CA ASN A 565 5.44 8.25 17.74
C ASN A 565 4.50 9.38 17.32
N LEU A 566 4.95 10.62 17.52
CA LEU A 566 4.29 11.82 17.04
C LEU A 566 5.11 12.44 15.91
N PHE A 567 4.48 12.62 14.75
CA PHE A 567 5.03 13.35 13.61
C PHE A 567 4.27 14.67 13.46
N THR A 568 4.97 15.79 13.64
CA THR A 568 4.33 17.10 13.63
C THR A 568 5.18 18.16 12.93
N HIS A 569 4.55 19.15 12.31
CA HIS A 569 5.17 20.26 11.58
C HIS A 569 6.26 19.86 10.57
N SER A 570 6.20 18.64 10.05
CA SER A 570 7.22 18.06 9.17
C SER A 570 6.70 17.89 7.74
N GLY A 571 7.58 17.73 6.75
CA GLY A 571 7.19 17.39 5.39
C GLY A 571 6.91 18.59 4.48
N GLU A 572 7.68 19.67 4.56
CA GLU A 572 7.60 20.82 3.65
C GLU A 572 8.19 20.52 2.27
N ALA A 573 9.24 19.72 2.23
CA ALA A 573 10.02 19.43 1.03
C ALA A 573 10.05 17.94 0.74
N ALA A 574 10.64 17.56 -0.37
CA ALA A 574 10.79 16.17 -0.85
C ALA A 574 9.46 15.41 -0.88
N ALA A 575 9.29 14.35 -0.10
CA ALA A 575 8.12 13.49 -0.10
C ALA A 575 6.84 14.18 0.41
N LYS A 576 6.96 15.29 1.12
CA LYS A 576 5.82 16.10 1.59
C LYS A 576 4.84 15.32 2.46
N CYS A 577 5.36 14.53 3.37
CA CYS A 577 4.59 13.72 4.30
C CYS A 577 5.31 13.60 5.64
N ALA A 578 4.64 13.03 6.62
CA ALA A 578 5.18 12.85 7.95
C ALA A 578 6.18 11.69 8.04
N PHE A 579 5.90 10.61 7.35
CA PHE A 579 6.70 9.40 7.25
C PHE A 579 6.73 8.91 5.80
N ASP A 580 7.88 8.46 5.32
CA ASP A 580 8.05 7.94 3.98
C ASP A 580 8.83 6.62 3.99
N ALA A 581 8.20 5.56 3.48
CA ALA A 581 8.89 4.32 3.16
C ALA A 581 9.15 4.29 1.65
N GLU A 582 10.37 4.73 1.27
CA GLU A 582 10.71 5.01 -0.12
C GLU A 582 11.29 3.84 -0.89
N ASP A 583 10.99 3.92 -2.14
CA ASP A 583 11.49 3.35 -3.38
C ASP A 583 11.50 1.83 -3.51
N GLY A 584 11.57 1.04 -2.47
CA GLY A 584 11.57 -0.42 -2.57
C GLY A 584 12.81 -1.00 -3.27
N TRP A 585 13.88 -0.25 -3.30
CA TRP A 585 15.18 -0.73 -3.81
C TRP A 585 15.75 -1.74 -2.85
N ASP A 586 15.52 -1.43 -1.58
CA ASP A 586 15.89 -2.23 -0.46
C ASP A 586 14.69 -3.05 -0.02
N MET A 587 14.94 -4.14 0.65
CA MET A 587 13.85 -4.93 1.19
C MET A 587 13.26 -4.24 2.43
N MET A 588 11.99 -3.87 2.32
CA MET A 588 11.18 -3.42 3.45
C MET A 588 10.09 -4.45 3.70
N ARG A 589 10.12 -5.10 4.84
CA ARG A 589 9.14 -6.13 5.16
C ARG A 589 8.86 -6.24 6.65
N ASP A 590 7.68 -6.75 6.95
CA ASP A 590 7.28 -7.13 8.31
C ASP A 590 7.41 -5.96 9.31
N ALA A 591 7.11 -4.72 8.88
CA ALA A 591 7.12 -3.57 9.76
C ALA A 591 5.73 -3.32 10.35
N THR A 592 5.70 -2.96 11.62
CA THR A 592 4.48 -2.61 12.36
C THR A 592 4.48 -1.14 12.74
N PHE A 593 3.44 -0.45 12.34
CA PHE A 593 3.14 0.93 12.69
C PHE A 593 1.97 0.93 13.65
N ARG A 594 2.22 1.24 14.92
CA ARG A 594 1.25 1.10 16.00
C ARG A 594 1.12 2.39 16.81
N GLY A 595 -0.10 2.89 17.00
CA GLY A 595 -0.35 4.02 17.89
C GLY A 595 0.27 5.35 17.45
N ASN A 596 0.80 5.45 16.23
CA ASN A 596 1.45 6.67 15.77
C ASN A 596 0.43 7.76 15.42
N ARG A 597 0.83 9.01 15.56
CA ARG A 597 0.02 10.18 15.25
C ARG A 597 0.74 11.10 14.29
N CYS A 598 0.00 11.61 13.30
CA CYS A 598 0.48 12.66 12.41
C CYS A 598 -0.43 13.87 12.59
N GLU A 599 0.11 14.97 13.10
CA GLU A 599 -0.65 16.15 13.46
C GLU A 599 0.04 17.42 12.94
N GLU A 600 -0.73 18.40 12.50
CA GLU A 600 -0.23 19.72 12.13
C GLU A 600 0.93 19.74 11.09
N ASN A 601 1.04 18.71 10.27
CA ASN A 601 2.03 18.72 9.20
C ASN A 601 1.56 19.62 8.05
N PRO A 602 2.41 20.44 7.48
CA PRO A 602 1.98 21.55 6.63
C PRO A 602 1.30 21.13 5.33
N LEU A 603 1.69 19.99 4.79
CA LEU A 603 1.13 19.52 3.53
C LEU A 603 0.28 18.28 3.69
N ASN A 604 0.72 17.32 4.50
CA ASN A 604 0.00 16.06 4.64
C ASN A 604 0.28 15.37 5.99
N ASN A 605 -0.75 15.16 6.77
CA ASN A 605 -0.71 14.34 7.99
C ASN A 605 -0.77 12.85 7.65
N ARG A 606 0.21 12.33 6.92
CA ARG A 606 0.16 10.95 6.42
C ARG A 606 1.43 10.15 6.60
N LEU A 607 1.26 8.86 6.77
CA LEU A 607 2.28 7.85 6.55
C LEU A 607 2.21 7.42 5.08
N LEU A 608 3.29 7.65 4.34
CA LEU A 608 3.43 7.27 2.94
C LEU A 608 4.24 5.99 2.85
N THR A 609 3.72 5.01 2.13
CA THR A 609 4.48 3.82 1.76
C THR A 609 4.56 3.70 0.25
N CYS A 610 5.74 3.98 -0.29
CA CYS A 610 6.02 3.80 -1.71
C CYS A 610 6.25 2.34 -2.06
N ALA A 611 6.79 1.57 -1.12
CA ALA A 611 7.02 0.14 -1.22
C ALA A 611 6.96 -0.49 0.17
N GLY A 612 6.88 -1.80 0.22
CA GLY A 612 6.92 -2.57 1.46
C GLY A 612 6.08 -3.84 1.38
N HIS A 613 6.38 -4.76 2.25
CA HIS A 613 5.80 -6.10 2.24
C HIS A 613 5.29 -6.48 3.62
N ASN A 614 4.04 -6.92 3.71
CA ASN A 614 3.45 -7.40 4.95
C ASN A 614 3.52 -6.35 6.10
N PHE A 615 3.24 -5.09 5.78
CA PHE A 615 3.19 -4.03 6.79
C PHE A 615 1.89 -4.10 7.58
N VAL A 616 1.99 -3.88 8.89
CA VAL A 616 0.85 -3.79 9.80
C VAL A 616 0.68 -2.36 10.28
N PHE A 617 -0.49 -1.78 10.04
CA PHE A 617 -0.88 -0.47 10.54
C PHE A 617 -2.01 -0.66 11.53
N GLU A 618 -1.79 -0.38 12.81
CA GLU A 618 -2.83 -0.54 13.83
C GLU A 618 -2.87 0.60 14.83
N ARG A 619 -4.07 1.05 15.20
CA ARG A 619 -4.31 2.11 16.18
C ARG A 619 -3.59 3.44 15.89
N ASN A 620 -3.27 3.72 14.63
CA ASN A 620 -2.69 5.00 14.25
C ASN A 620 -3.78 6.06 14.04
N LYS A 621 -3.41 7.32 14.23
CA LYS A 621 -4.22 8.48 13.92
C LYS A 621 -3.50 9.35 12.89
N CYS A 622 -3.80 9.12 11.62
CA CYS A 622 -3.06 9.75 10.51
C CYS A 622 -3.77 9.52 9.18
N GLY A 623 -3.35 10.23 8.13
CA GLY A 623 -3.59 9.80 6.77
C GLY A 623 -2.71 8.60 6.41
N LEU A 624 -3.21 7.74 5.54
CA LEU A 624 -2.44 6.63 4.97
C LEU A 624 -2.41 6.74 3.46
N TYR A 625 -1.23 6.60 2.88
CA TYR A 625 -1.06 6.66 1.45
C TYR A 625 -0.17 5.51 0.96
N PHE A 626 -0.72 4.60 0.15
CA PHE A 626 0.02 3.46 -0.40
C PHE A 626 0.20 3.62 -1.90
N TRP A 627 1.43 3.38 -2.35
CA TRP A 627 1.73 3.21 -3.75
C TRP A 627 1.53 1.74 -4.16
N PRO A 628 1.43 1.45 -5.47
CA PRO A 628 1.17 0.08 -5.94
C PRO A 628 2.24 -0.96 -5.57
N ARG A 629 3.36 -0.55 -5.01
CA ARG A 629 4.44 -1.41 -4.51
C ARG A 629 4.29 -1.78 -3.03
N THR A 630 3.23 -1.33 -2.37
CA THR A 630 2.91 -1.74 -1.00
C THR A 630 2.13 -3.04 -1.05
N TYR A 631 2.80 -4.14 -0.67
CA TYR A 631 2.28 -5.50 -0.79
C TYR A 631 1.74 -6.03 0.54
N SER A 632 0.58 -6.68 0.47
CA SER A 632 -0.04 -7.39 1.61
C SER A 632 -0.14 -6.57 2.91
N PRO A 633 -0.59 -5.32 2.89
CA PRO A 633 -0.74 -4.55 4.11
C PRO A 633 -1.91 -5.09 4.95
N CYS A 634 -1.74 -5.08 6.27
CA CYS A 634 -2.82 -5.26 7.24
C CYS A 634 -3.07 -3.92 7.93
N VAL A 635 -4.24 -3.33 7.67
CA VAL A 635 -4.62 -2.01 8.19
C VAL A 635 -5.85 -2.18 9.08
N ARG A 636 -5.70 -1.98 10.38
CA ARG A 636 -6.77 -2.26 11.34
C ARG A 636 -6.81 -1.29 12.51
N ASP A 637 -8.01 -1.03 13.00
CA ASP A 637 -8.25 -0.23 14.21
C ASP A 637 -7.67 1.21 14.16
N ASN A 638 -7.48 1.81 12.95
CA ASN A 638 -6.93 3.15 12.80
C ASN A 638 -8.02 4.22 12.69
N GLU A 639 -7.67 5.44 13.04
CA GLU A 639 -8.39 6.66 12.68
C GLU A 639 -7.70 7.29 11.45
N ILE A 640 -8.29 7.14 10.27
CA ILE A 640 -7.73 7.57 8.99
C ILE A 640 -8.49 8.78 8.48
N ASP A 641 -7.86 9.94 8.42
CA ASP A 641 -8.51 11.12 7.87
C ASP A 641 -8.58 11.06 6.34
N VAL A 642 -7.49 10.75 5.67
CA VAL A 642 -7.43 10.53 4.23
C VAL A 642 -6.73 9.21 3.94
N GLY A 643 -7.44 8.28 3.33
CA GLY A 643 -6.90 7.01 2.84
C GLY A 643 -6.78 7.02 1.32
N VAL A 644 -5.58 6.87 0.78
CA VAL A 644 -5.34 6.71 -0.65
C VAL A 644 -4.50 5.46 -0.86
N PHE A 645 -5.12 4.41 -1.35
CA PHE A 645 -4.49 3.10 -1.47
C PHE A 645 -4.41 2.71 -2.95
N LYS A 646 -3.30 3.07 -3.59
CA LYS A 646 -3.08 2.74 -4.99
C LYS A 646 -2.78 1.26 -5.13
N CYS A 647 -3.54 0.57 -5.97
CA CYS A 647 -3.31 -0.83 -6.31
C CYS A 647 -2.97 -0.99 -7.79
N GLY A 648 -2.30 -2.08 -8.14
CA GLY A 648 -1.94 -2.37 -9.53
C GLY A 648 -3.10 -2.93 -10.33
N LYS A 649 -3.11 -2.73 -11.64
CA LYS A 649 -4.26 -3.05 -12.51
C LYS A 649 -4.53 -4.55 -12.73
N ARG A 650 -3.58 -5.44 -12.50
CA ARG A 650 -3.68 -6.81 -13.04
C ARG A 650 -3.30 -7.94 -12.10
N HIS A 651 -3.03 -7.65 -10.82
CA HIS A 651 -2.45 -8.68 -9.96
C HIS A 651 -3.32 -8.99 -8.77
N ARG A 652 -3.76 -10.22 -8.75
CA ARG A 652 -4.60 -10.82 -7.71
C ARG A 652 -3.85 -11.84 -6.85
N SER A 653 -2.54 -11.74 -6.77
CA SER A 653 -1.69 -12.73 -6.10
C SER A 653 -1.32 -12.40 -4.66
N GLY A 654 -1.91 -11.39 -4.08
CA GLY A 654 -1.69 -11.03 -2.70
C GLY A 654 -2.87 -10.30 -2.11
N TYR A 655 -2.89 -10.18 -0.80
CA TYR A 655 -4.07 -9.82 -0.05
C TYR A 655 -3.79 -8.76 0.99
N GLY A 656 -4.28 -7.54 0.76
CA GLY A 656 -4.29 -6.47 1.76
C GLY A 656 -5.62 -6.47 2.52
N ARG A 657 -5.57 -6.37 3.85
CA ARG A 657 -6.73 -6.39 4.75
C ARG A 657 -6.94 -5.04 5.38
N PHE A 658 -8.18 -4.56 5.34
CA PHE A 658 -8.61 -3.31 5.96
C PHE A 658 -9.79 -3.62 6.87
N GLU A 659 -9.59 -3.48 8.19
CA GLU A 659 -10.53 -3.94 9.19
C GLU A 659 -10.68 -2.94 10.34
N ARG A 660 -11.88 -2.66 10.70
CA ARG A 660 -12.24 -1.84 11.88
C ARG A 660 -11.59 -0.44 11.90
N ASN A 661 -11.23 0.10 10.74
CA ASN A 661 -10.76 1.48 10.66
C ASN A 661 -11.93 2.46 10.62
N VAL A 662 -11.67 3.68 11.03
CA VAL A 662 -12.60 4.80 10.88
C VAL A 662 -12.02 5.78 9.87
N TYR A 663 -12.79 6.06 8.81
CA TYR A 663 -12.41 7.02 7.76
C TYR A 663 -13.20 8.31 7.95
N SER A 664 -12.55 9.49 7.97
CA SER A 664 -13.24 10.74 8.30
C SER A 664 -13.33 11.75 7.17
N LYS A 665 -12.43 11.74 6.17
CA LYS A 665 -12.45 12.71 5.07
C LYS A 665 -12.55 12.08 3.69
N ALA A 666 -11.69 11.11 3.37
CA ALA A 666 -11.70 10.47 2.05
C ALA A 666 -11.12 9.04 2.09
N LEU A 667 -11.65 8.18 1.22
CA LEU A 667 -11.10 6.85 0.93
C LEU A 667 -11.10 6.63 -0.58
N GLU A 668 -9.90 6.58 -1.15
CA GLU A 668 -9.71 6.33 -2.58
C GLU A 668 -8.77 5.14 -2.79
N VAL A 669 -9.17 4.21 -3.62
CA VAL A 669 -8.39 3.02 -3.98
C VAL A 669 -8.25 2.96 -5.50
N PRO A 670 -7.47 3.88 -6.10
CA PRO A 670 -7.32 3.91 -7.54
C PRO A 670 -6.49 2.73 -8.05
N SER A 671 -6.94 2.13 -9.17
CA SER A 671 -6.13 1.20 -9.93
C SER A 671 -5.24 1.96 -10.90
N GLU A 672 -3.95 1.93 -10.68
CA GLU A 672 -3.01 2.56 -11.60
C GLU A 672 -2.55 1.62 -12.70
N GLY A 673 -2.53 2.16 -13.94
CA GLY A 673 -2.06 1.44 -15.13
C GLY A 673 -0.56 1.42 -15.28
N SER A 674 0.18 1.47 -14.18
CA SER A 674 1.62 1.44 -14.22
C SER A 674 2.14 0.01 -14.38
N SER A 675 3.40 -0.11 -14.75
CA SER A 675 4.16 -1.35 -14.72
C SER A 675 4.35 -1.94 -13.31
N TYR A 676 3.92 -1.20 -12.29
CA TYR A 676 3.96 -1.67 -10.91
C TYR A 676 2.79 -2.59 -10.62
N GLN A 677 3.06 -3.65 -9.93
CA GLN A 677 2.11 -4.70 -9.62
C GLN A 677 1.73 -4.60 -8.15
N GLY A 678 0.53 -4.12 -7.89
CA GLY A 678 -0.04 -4.03 -6.54
C GLY A 678 -0.69 -5.33 -6.11
N TRP A 679 -1.07 -5.37 -4.86
CA TRP A 679 -1.84 -6.45 -4.28
C TRP A 679 -3.33 -6.14 -4.34
N TYR A 680 -4.13 -7.17 -4.14
CA TYR A 680 -5.56 -7.02 -4.06
C TYR A 680 -5.95 -6.59 -2.63
N PHE A 681 -6.80 -5.58 -2.52
CA PHE A 681 -7.20 -5.03 -1.23
C PHE A 681 -8.64 -5.37 -0.90
N ALA A 682 -8.88 -5.90 0.29
CA ALA A 682 -10.20 -6.20 0.81
C ALA A 682 -10.51 -5.33 2.03
N PHE A 683 -11.67 -4.68 1.99
CA PHE A 683 -12.14 -3.76 3.01
C PHE A 683 -13.37 -4.37 3.70
N SER A 684 -13.30 -4.58 5.00
CA SER A 684 -14.38 -5.06 5.85
C SER A 684 -14.85 -4.06 6.91
N ASP A 685 -14.44 -2.80 6.79
CA ASP A 685 -14.59 -1.76 7.82
C ASP A 685 -15.35 -0.52 7.34
N LEU A 686 -15.98 -0.59 6.19
CA LEU A 686 -16.60 0.55 5.53
C LEU A 686 -17.84 1.10 6.25
N ASP A 687 -18.41 0.33 7.16
CA ASP A 687 -19.51 0.72 8.04
C ASP A 687 -19.10 1.71 9.14
N ARG A 688 -17.81 1.84 9.39
CA ARG A 688 -17.26 2.68 10.46
C ARG A 688 -16.88 4.10 10.01
N SER A 689 -17.07 4.44 8.76
CA SER A 689 -16.75 5.76 8.26
C SER A 689 -17.71 6.83 8.83
N VAL A 690 -17.17 7.97 9.22
CA VAL A 690 -17.94 9.08 9.78
C VAL A 690 -18.71 9.77 8.66
N ALA A 691 -20.04 9.85 8.77
CA ALA A 691 -20.86 10.65 7.87
C ALA A 691 -20.80 12.11 8.30
N ASP A 692 -20.22 12.97 7.47
CA ASP A 692 -20.40 14.41 7.55
C ASP A 692 -21.48 14.81 6.54
N PRO A 693 -22.67 15.29 6.98
CA PRO A 693 -23.73 15.67 6.05
C PRO A 693 -23.35 16.83 5.11
N GLU A 694 -22.43 17.69 5.54
CA GLU A 694 -21.96 18.83 4.74
C GLU A 694 -20.88 18.45 3.74
N ASN A 695 -20.12 17.38 4.04
CA ASN A 695 -19.09 16.83 3.17
C ASN A 695 -19.28 15.32 3.05
N PRO A 696 -20.14 14.85 2.14
CA PRO A 696 -20.39 13.42 2.01
C PRO A 696 -19.08 12.70 1.65
N PHE A 697 -18.65 11.81 2.54
CA PHE A 697 -17.51 10.98 2.33
C PHE A 697 -17.70 10.07 1.11
N THR A 698 -16.86 10.22 0.11
CA THR A 698 -16.93 9.43 -1.12
C THR A 698 -15.95 8.26 -1.04
N VAL A 699 -16.45 7.06 -1.35
CA VAL A 699 -15.64 5.85 -1.48
C VAL A 699 -15.49 5.53 -2.96
N ARG A 700 -14.24 5.51 -3.45
CA ARG A 700 -13.91 5.17 -4.84
C ARG A 700 -12.89 4.07 -4.92
N PHE A 701 -13.30 2.92 -5.43
CA PHE A 701 -12.45 1.76 -5.62
C PHE A 701 -12.18 1.51 -7.11
N GLY A 702 -10.94 1.23 -7.43
CA GLY A 702 -10.54 0.72 -8.74
C GLY A 702 -10.61 -0.80 -8.83
N ALA A 703 -10.16 -1.37 -9.95
CA ALA A 703 -10.34 -2.78 -10.32
C ALA A 703 -9.61 -3.73 -9.40
N ASN A 704 -8.79 -3.56 -8.54
CA ASN A 704 -8.15 -4.54 -7.64
C ASN A 704 -8.47 -4.29 -6.18
N ALA A 705 -9.65 -3.74 -5.91
CA ALA A 705 -10.12 -3.54 -4.54
C ALA A 705 -11.57 -3.99 -4.42
N ARG A 706 -11.93 -4.55 -3.27
CA ARG A 706 -13.28 -4.97 -2.97
C ARG A 706 -13.74 -4.55 -1.57
N ALA A 707 -15.05 -4.44 -1.44
CA ALA A 707 -15.70 -4.43 -0.15
C ALA A 707 -16.04 -5.87 0.28
N VAL A 708 -15.73 -6.20 1.52
CA VAL A 708 -16.04 -7.51 2.12
C VAL A 708 -16.85 -7.29 3.39
N GLY A 709 -18.11 -7.68 3.38
CA GLY A 709 -19.04 -7.39 4.48
C GLY A 709 -19.24 -5.88 4.63
N GLY A 710 -19.61 -5.44 5.82
CA GLY A 710 -19.85 -4.03 6.16
C GLY A 710 -21.20 -3.48 5.69
N VAL A 711 -21.48 -2.23 6.08
CA VAL A 711 -22.74 -1.54 5.77
C VAL A 711 -22.43 -0.11 5.33
N PHE A 712 -22.95 0.28 4.17
CA PHE A 712 -22.95 1.67 3.71
C PHE A 712 -24.33 2.26 3.90
N THR A 713 -24.41 3.50 4.34
CA THR A 713 -25.67 4.21 4.49
C THR A 713 -25.57 5.62 3.91
N GLY A 714 -26.50 5.98 3.01
CA GLY A 714 -26.70 7.34 2.50
C GLY A 714 -25.47 7.94 1.79
N ARG A 715 -24.71 7.16 0.97
CA ARG A 715 -23.43 7.62 0.41
C ARG A 715 -23.32 7.44 -1.08
N ASN A 716 -22.40 8.22 -1.67
CA ASN A 716 -21.94 8.01 -3.03
C ASN A 716 -20.80 6.98 -3.04
N VAL A 717 -20.99 5.90 -3.77
CA VAL A 717 -20.08 4.77 -3.78
C VAL A 717 -19.72 4.37 -5.21
N SER A 718 -18.46 4.05 -5.45
CA SER A 718 -17.98 3.46 -6.68
C SER A 718 -17.08 2.28 -6.33
N ILE A 719 -17.64 1.07 -6.30
CA ILE A 719 -16.93 -0.16 -5.92
C ILE A 719 -17.23 -1.25 -6.96
N PRO A 720 -16.24 -1.69 -7.75
CA PRO A 720 -16.45 -2.70 -8.77
C PRO A 720 -16.65 -4.11 -8.20
N GLU A 721 -16.03 -4.44 -7.08
CA GLU A 721 -16.13 -5.78 -6.49
C GLU A 721 -16.64 -5.73 -5.06
N VAL A 722 -17.67 -6.52 -4.79
CA VAL A 722 -18.39 -6.54 -3.50
C VAL A 722 -18.68 -7.96 -3.08
N PHE A 723 -18.49 -8.27 -1.83
CA PHE A 723 -18.81 -9.55 -1.22
C PHE A 723 -19.55 -9.39 0.11
N GLY A 724 -20.83 -9.79 0.16
CA GLY A 724 -21.62 -9.77 1.40
C GLY A 724 -21.86 -8.38 2.02
N THR A 725 -21.64 -7.30 1.27
CA THR A 725 -21.80 -5.92 1.74
C THR A 725 -23.24 -5.46 1.65
N ARG A 726 -23.67 -4.62 2.59
CA ARG A 726 -25.02 -4.02 2.60
C ARG A 726 -24.96 -2.55 2.25
N PHE A 727 -25.93 -2.09 1.48
CA PHE A 727 -26.06 -0.69 1.07
C PHE A 727 -27.47 -0.20 1.43
N ASN A 728 -27.57 0.83 2.25
CA ASN A 728 -28.84 1.45 2.65
C ASN A 728 -28.89 2.88 2.07
N ASP A 729 -29.85 3.16 1.20
CA ASP A 729 -30.03 4.45 0.54
C ASP A 729 -28.76 5.03 -0.11
N CYS A 730 -27.93 4.17 -0.67
CA CYS A 730 -26.68 4.56 -1.30
C CYS A 730 -26.88 4.91 -2.79
N THR A 731 -26.08 5.83 -3.29
CA THR A 731 -25.93 6.06 -4.74
C THR A 731 -24.65 5.38 -5.21
N ILE A 732 -24.80 4.33 -6.03
CA ILE A 732 -23.67 3.75 -6.76
C ILE A 732 -23.42 4.64 -7.98
N GLU A 733 -22.41 5.50 -7.91
CA GLU A 733 -22.15 6.53 -8.93
C GLU A 733 -21.84 5.90 -10.29
N ARG A 734 -20.98 4.89 -10.30
CA ARG A 734 -20.56 4.22 -11.52
C ARG A 734 -20.10 2.80 -11.24
N LEU A 735 -20.55 1.88 -12.08
CA LEU A 735 -20.11 0.48 -12.07
C LEU A 735 -19.64 0.07 -13.47
N ASP A 736 -18.34 -0.20 -13.61
CA ASP A 736 -17.70 -0.64 -14.86
C ASP A 736 -16.99 -1.98 -14.63
N SER A 737 -17.46 -3.03 -15.25
CA SER A 737 -16.91 -4.38 -15.12
C SER A 737 -16.89 -4.89 -13.67
N GLY A 738 -18.02 -4.72 -12.98
CA GLY A 738 -18.17 -5.08 -11.57
C GLY A 738 -18.56 -6.54 -11.36
N HIS A 739 -18.19 -7.06 -10.18
CA HIS A 739 -18.64 -8.37 -9.71
C HIS A 739 -19.12 -8.25 -8.26
N TRP A 740 -20.42 -8.41 -8.07
CA TRP A 740 -21.08 -8.33 -6.77
C TRP A 740 -21.62 -9.69 -6.36
N THR A 741 -21.21 -10.17 -5.20
CA THR A 741 -21.62 -11.49 -4.69
C THR A 741 -22.22 -11.35 -3.30
N GLY A 742 -23.45 -11.85 -3.12
CA GLY A 742 -24.13 -11.87 -1.83
C GLY A 742 -24.39 -10.49 -1.23
N ALA A 743 -24.36 -9.44 -2.04
CA ALA A 743 -24.64 -8.09 -1.60
C ALA A 743 -26.13 -7.88 -1.37
N ALA A 744 -26.47 -7.01 -0.41
CA ALA A 744 -27.83 -6.54 -0.19
C ALA A 744 -27.90 -5.02 -0.33
N MET A 745 -28.86 -4.52 -1.10
CA MET A 745 -29.09 -3.09 -1.26
C MET A 745 -30.56 -2.77 -1.00
N GLU A 746 -30.84 -1.87 -0.07
CA GLU A 746 -32.16 -1.39 0.28
C GLU A 746 -32.25 0.12 0.03
N GLY A 747 -33.18 0.53 -0.85
CA GLY A 747 -33.26 1.92 -1.31
C GLY A 747 -32.08 2.36 -2.20
N GLY A 748 -32.04 3.63 -2.53
CA GLY A 748 -30.97 4.22 -3.31
C GLY A 748 -30.99 3.86 -4.80
N ARG A 749 -29.85 4.08 -5.48
CA ARG A 749 -29.79 3.89 -6.93
C ARG A 749 -28.40 3.54 -7.47
N PHE A 750 -28.35 2.85 -8.57
CA PHE A 750 -27.23 2.81 -9.50
C PHE A 750 -27.36 3.97 -10.49
N HIS A 751 -26.44 4.93 -10.47
CA HIS A 751 -26.51 6.07 -11.37
C HIS A 751 -26.06 5.71 -12.79
N ILE A 752 -24.91 5.05 -12.91
CA ILE A 752 -24.37 4.58 -14.20
C ILE A 752 -23.85 3.15 -14.05
N VAL A 753 -24.32 2.25 -14.92
CA VAL A 753 -23.83 0.87 -15.05
C VAL A 753 -23.37 0.67 -16.48
N ASN A 754 -22.07 0.44 -16.68
CA ASN A 754 -21.46 0.29 -18.01
C ASN A 754 -20.72 -1.04 -18.11
N ARG A 755 -20.39 -1.44 -19.35
CA ARG A 755 -19.61 -2.64 -19.65
C ARG A 755 -20.27 -3.91 -19.09
N THR A 756 -19.50 -4.97 -18.90
CA THR A 756 -19.97 -6.26 -18.40
C THR A 756 -19.90 -6.32 -16.90
N ASN A 757 -21.02 -6.58 -16.24
CA ASN A 757 -21.11 -6.76 -14.81
C ASN A 757 -21.81 -8.07 -14.46
N LEU A 758 -21.42 -8.67 -13.34
CA LEU A 758 -22.00 -9.89 -12.79
C LEU A 758 -22.48 -9.64 -11.36
N PHE A 759 -23.72 -10.02 -11.09
CA PHE A 759 -24.33 -9.99 -9.78
C PHE A 759 -24.79 -11.41 -9.42
N GLU A 760 -24.24 -11.99 -8.34
CA GLU A 760 -24.57 -13.33 -7.88
C GLU A 760 -25.15 -13.31 -6.47
N ARG A 761 -26.29 -13.95 -6.29
CA ARG A 761 -26.94 -14.08 -4.97
C ARG A 761 -27.12 -12.73 -4.24
N CYS A 762 -27.38 -11.69 -5.01
CA CYS A 762 -27.62 -10.35 -4.45
C CYS A 762 -29.10 -10.14 -4.17
N ALA A 763 -29.38 -9.31 -3.16
CA ALA A 763 -30.74 -8.89 -2.81
C ALA A 763 -30.90 -7.38 -3.01
N PHE A 764 -31.87 -6.97 -3.80
CA PHE A 764 -32.17 -5.58 -4.09
C PHE A 764 -33.61 -5.27 -3.69
N LYS A 765 -33.78 -4.23 -2.89
CA LYS A 765 -35.09 -3.80 -2.42
C LYS A 765 -35.28 -2.30 -2.64
N GLY A 766 -36.30 -1.91 -3.39
CA GLY A 766 -36.61 -0.51 -3.67
C GLY A 766 -35.51 0.25 -4.44
N VAL A 767 -34.66 -0.48 -5.19
CA VAL A 767 -33.47 0.07 -5.84
C VAL A 767 -33.82 0.55 -7.25
N GLU A 768 -33.30 1.75 -7.60
CA GLU A 768 -33.38 2.27 -8.96
C GLU A 768 -32.07 2.02 -9.73
N PHE A 769 -32.14 1.25 -10.81
CA PHE A 769 -31.06 1.09 -11.78
C PHE A 769 -31.20 2.16 -12.88
N GLY A 770 -30.55 3.32 -12.69
CA GLY A 770 -30.80 4.52 -13.49
C GLY A 770 -30.24 4.46 -14.91
N GLY A 771 -28.94 4.39 -15.08
CA GLY A 771 -28.25 4.44 -16.37
C GLY A 771 -27.52 3.14 -16.68
N VAL A 772 -28.21 2.14 -17.24
CA VAL A 772 -27.56 0.88 -17.70
C VAL A 772 -27.18 1.06 -19.16
N ASN A 773 -25.91 1.42 -19.41
CA ASN A 773 -25.43 1.82 -20.74
C ASN A 773 -24.41 0.85 -21.30
N GLY A 774 -24.83 0.03 -22.28
CA GLY A 774 -23.93 -0.89 -22.99
C GLY A 774 -23.46 -2.09 -22.17
N GLY A 775 -22.77 -3.01 -22.84
CA GLY A 775 -22.26 -4.24 -22.26
C GLY A 775 -23.30 -5.26 -21.88
N GLU A 776 -22.85 -6.33 -21.22
CA GLU A 776 -23.71 -7.40 -20.72
C GLU A 776 -23.85 -7.30 -19.19
N GLN A 777 -25.06 -7.28 -18.70
CA GLN A 777 -25.36 -7.30 -17.27
C GLN A 777 -25.97 -8.64 -16.92
N THR A 778 -25.33 -9.40 -16.06
CA THR A 778 -25.79 -10.73 -15.67
C THR A 778 -26.16 -10.74 -14.18
N PHE A 779 -27.37 -11.22 -13.89
CA PHE A 779 -27.86 -11.43 -12.53
C PHE A 779 -28.18 -12.92 -12.36
N GLU A 780 -27.52 -13.56 -11.39
CA GLU A 780 -27.71 -14.98 -11.09
C GLU A 780 -28.14 -15.18 -9.63
N ASP A 781 -29.20 -15.95 -9.43
CA ASP A 781 -29.73 -16.26 -8.10
C ASP A 781 -30.06 -15.00 -7.25
N CYS A 782 -30.43 -13.90 -7.92
CA CYS A 782 -30.70 -12.62 -7.28
C CYS A 782 -32.20 -12.45 -6.93
N THR A 783 -32.45 -11.63 -5.92
CA THR A 783 -33.82 -11.24 -5.56
C THR A 783 -34.03 -9.73 -5.75
N PHE A 784 -35.20 -9.36 -6.30
CA PHE A 784 -35.60 -7.97 -6.54
C PHE A 784 -36.97 -7.73 -5.92
N GLU A 785 -37.07 -6.80 -4.99
CA GLU A 785 -38.32 -6.37 -4.38
C GLU A 785 -38.54 -4.89 -4.69
N ASP A 786 -39.61 -4.57 -5.41
CA ASP A 786 -39.99 -3.20 -5.83
C ASP A 786 -38.88 -2.40 -6.57
N CYS A 787 -38.00 -3.08 -7.27
CA CYS A 787 -36.90 -2.45 -8.01
C CYS A 787 -37.35 -1.88 -9.35
N ARG A 788 -36.64 -0.82 -9.79
CA ARG A 788 -36.88 -0.17 -11.09
C ARG A 788 -35.63 -0.16 -11.95
N PHE A 789 -35.75 -0.68 -13.16
CA PHE A 789 -34.70 -0.60 -14.16
C PHE A 789 -35.06 0.55 -15.14
N GLY A 790 -34.57 1.77 -14.87
CA GLY A 790 -34.97 2.98 -15.60
C GLY A 790 -34.15 3.16 -16.83
N GLY A 791 -33.21 3.29 -17.26
CA GLY A 791 -32.46 3.67 -18.48
C GLY A 791 -31.62 2.53 -19.07
N LEU A 792 -32.25 1.48 -19.54
CA LEU A 792 -31.55 0.38 -20.24
C LEU A 792 -31.17 0.78 -21.67
N GLN A 793 -30.08 1.53 -21.85
CA GLN A 793 -29.62 1.95 -23.18
C GLN A 793 -28.55 1.01 -23.72
N THR A 794 -28.83 0.36 -24.87
CA THR A 794 -27.88 -0.53 -25.56
C THR A 794 -27.31 -1.69 -24.72
N ALA A 795 -27.92 -1.99 -23.58
CA ALA A 795 -27.46 -3.06 -22.69
C ALA A 795 -28.10 -4.40 -23.05
N SER A 796 -27.32 -5.46 -22.91
CA SER A 796 -27.83 -6.83 -22.84
C SER A 796 -27.95 -7.24 -21.37
N VAL A 797 -29.15 -7.61 -20.93
CA VAL A 797 -29.39 -7.97 -19.52
C VAL A 797 -29.84 -9.42 -19.44
N LYS A 798 -29.19 -10.21 -18.63
CA LYS A 798 -29.47 -11.60 -18.36
C LYS A 798 -29.88 -11.81 -16.91
N PHE A 799 -31.01 -12.48 -16.71
CA PHE A 799 -31.48 -12.91 -15.40
C PHE A 799 -31.58 -14.43 -15.37
N ARG A 800 -30.88 -15.05 -14.44
CA ARG A 800 -30.93 -16.52 -14.27
C ARG A 800 -31.32 -16.87 -12.86
N ARG A 801 -32.32 -17.68 -12.71
CA ARG A 801 -32.85 -18.12 -11.41
C ARG A 801 -33.16 -16.97 -10.45
N CYS A 802 -33.55 -15.83 -11.00
CA CYS A 802 -33.88 -14.63 -10.22
C CYS A 802 -35.35 -14.63 -9.81
N THR A 803 -35.60 -13.96 -8.69
CA THR A 803 -36.96 -13.73 -8.17
C THR A 803 -37.27 -12.24 -8.15
N PHE A 804 -38.44 -11.88 -8.70
CA PHE A 804 -38.94 -10.52 -8.74
C PHE A 804 -40.26 -10.43 -7.99
N ALA A 805 -40.32 -9.56 -6.99
CA ALA A 805 -41.52 -9.21 -6.24
C ALA A 805 -41.87 -7.74 -6.48
N GLY A 806 -42.79 -7.47 -7.35
CA GLY A 806 -43.12 -6.11 -7.79
C GLY A 806 -42.00 -5.51 -8.68
N GLY A 807 -41.96 -4.18 -8.73
CA GLY A 807 -41.00 -3.44 -9.52
C GLY A 807 -41.32 -3.37 -11.01
N SER A 808 -40.44 -2.80 -11.81
CA SER A 808 -40.63 -2.68 -13.25
C SER A 808 -39.36 -2.44 -14.02
N VAL A 809 -39.34 -2.84 -15.29
CA VAL A 809 -38.32 -2.53 -16.26
C VAL A 809 -38.86 -1.47 -17.24
N GLY A 810 -38.09 -0.37 -17.36
CA GLY A 810 -38.41 0.73 -18.29
C GLY A 810 -39.38 1.78 -17.72
N ASN A 811 -39.19 3.00 -18.13
CA ASN A 811 -40.11 4.11 -17.82
C ASN A 811 -40.86 4.67 -19.03
N GLY A 812 -40.83 3.94 -20.14
CA GLY A 812 -41.54 4.29 -21.34
C GLY A 812 -40.88 5.27 -22.29
N TYR A 813 -39.83 5.98 -21.93
CA TYR A 813 -39.34 7.05 -22.76
C TYR A 813 -38.02 6.85 -23.50
N TRP A 814 -37.05 6.09 -22.90
CA TRP A 814 -35.69 6.03 -23.45
C TRP A 814 -35.04 4.64 -23.30
N THR A 815 -35.85 3.60 -23.29
CA THR A 815 -35.33 2.24 -23.06
C THR A 815 -35.10 1.54 -24.38
N ASN A 816 -33.88 1.43 -24.79
CA ASN A 816 -33.47 0.63 -25.96
C ASN A 816 -32.49 -0.48 -25.53
N PRO A 817 -32.92 -1.49 -24.74
CA PRO A 817 -32.02 -2.60 -24.43
C PRO A 817 -31.75 -3.37 -25.71
N SER A 818 -30.51 -3.88 -25.84
CA SER A 818 -30.15 -4.75 -26.95
C SER A 818 -30.78 -6.15 -26.79
N SER A 819 -30.95 -6.59 -25.55
CA SER A 819 -31.68 -7.84 -25.23
C SER A 819 -31.99 -7.90 -23.72
N ILE A 820 -33.06 -8.64 -23.42
CA ILE A 820 -33.35 -9.16 -22.07
C ILE A 820 -33.52 -10.65 -22.18
N ASP A 821 -32.77 -11.43 -21.41
CA ASP A 821 -32.83 -12.89 -21.41
C ASP A 821 -33.09 -13.36 -19.96
N CYS A 822 -34.24 -13.94 -19.71
CA CYS A 822 -34.70 -14.46 -18.43
C CYS A 822 -34.82 -15.98 -18.50
N GLU A 823 -34.08 -16.67 -17.67
CA GLU A 823 -34.04 -18.13 -17.61
C GLU A 823 -34.34 -18.60 -16.18
N ASP A 824 -35.30 -19.51 -16.03
CA ASP A 824 -35.68 -20.09 -14.75
C ASP A 824 -36.07 -19.04 -13.67
N CYS A 825 -36.63 -17.91 -14.10
CA CYS A 825 -36.97 -16.80 -13.18
C CYS A 825 -38.40 -16.89 -12.65
N VAL A 826 -38.63 -16.25 -11.49
CA VAL A 826 -39.96 -16.13 -10.86
C VAL A 826 -40.37 -14.67 -10.81
N PHE A 827 -41.53 -14.33 -11.34
CA PHE A 827 -42.07 -12.98 -11.36
C PHE A 827 -43.40 -12.91 -10.61
N ASP A 828 -43.48 -11.97 -9.67
CA ASP A 828 -44.74 -11.47 -9.10
C ASP A 828 -44.92 -10.03 -9.62
N ALA A 829 -45.64 -9.90 -10.71
CA ALA A 829 -45.84 -8.67 -11.48
C ALA A 829 -46.99 -7.86 -10.88
N THR A 830 -46.70 -7.10 -9.84
CA THR A 830 -47.67 -6.16 -9.28
C THR A 830 -47.61 -4.80 -9.98
N GLY A 831 -48.70 -4.03 -9.96
CA GLY A 831 -48.71 -2.66 -10.53
C GLY A 831 -48.92 -2.61 -12.06
N GLY A 832 -49.58 -3.59 -12.65
CA GLY A 832 -50.13 -3.56 -14.01
C GLY A 832 -49.24 -4.18 -15.10
N HIS A 833 -47.93 -4.10 -14.98
CA HIS A 833 -46.94 -4.69 -15.90
C HIS A 833 -45.61 -4.86 -15.22
N TRP A 834 -44.80 -5.80 -15.74
CA TRP A 834 -43.40 -5.88 -15.27
C TRP A 834 -42.44 -5.12 -16.18
N ILE A 835 -42.62 -5.19 -17.50
CA ILE A 835 -41.76 -4.53 -18.47
C ILE A 835 -42.57 -3.65 -19.42
N LYS A 836 -42.06 -2.42 -19.67
CA LYS A 836 -42.74 -1.46 -20.58
C LYS A 836 -41.77 -1.02 -21.68
N PHE A 837 -42.17 -1.32 -22.93
CA PHE A 837 -41.39 -0.99 -24.11
C PHE A 837 -42.03 0.11 -24.93
N GLY A 838 -41.26 1.07 -25.37
CA GLY A 838 -41.63 2.01 -26.42
C GLY A 838 -41.14 1.58 -27.81
N THR A 839 -41.56 2.31 -28.81
CA THR A 839 -41.24 2.07 -30.22
C THR A 839 -39.77 2.09 -30.60
N TYR A 840 -38.89 2.36 -29.69
CA TYR A 840 -37.44 2.38 -29.91
C TYR A 840 -36.73 1.09 -29.45
N ALA A 841 -37.41 0.17 -28.85
CA ALA A 841 -36.81 -1.11 -28.45
C ALA A 841 -36.42 -1.93 -29.67
N THR A 842 -35.15 -2.28 -29.79
CA THR A 842 -34.61 -2.98 -30.98
C THR A 842 -33.92 -4.29 -30.60
N GLY A 843 -34.41 -5.02 -29.63
CA GLY A 843 -33.73 -6.21 -29.12
C GLY A 843 -34.59 -7.48 -29.08
N THR A 844 -33.98 -8.55 -28.62
CA THR A 844 -34.66 -9.82 -28.32
C THR A 844 -34.99 -9.89 -26.84
N PHE A 845 -36.24 -10.18 -26.51
CA PHE A 845 -36.73 -10.32 -25.14
C PHE A 845 -37.18 -11.74 -24.96
N ARG A 846 -36.40 -12.53 -24.24
CA ARG A 846 -36.63 -13.98 -24.09
C ARG A 846 -36.91 -14.30 -22.63
N PHE A 847 -37.95 -15.11 -22.45
CA PHE A 847 -38.33 -15.69 -21.16
C PHE A 847 -38.43 -17.22 -21.40
N ASP A 848 -37.52 -17.96 -20.76
CA ASP A 848 -37.47 -19.42 -20.86
C ASP A 848 -37.64 -20.05 -19.48
N ARG A 849 -38.55 -20.98 -19.35
CA ARG A 849 -38.88 -21.72 -18.11
C ARG A 849 -39.21 -20.79 -16.91
N CYS A 850 -39.78 -19.64 -17.20
CA CYS A 850 -40.13 -18.66 -16.14
C CYS A 850 -41.52 -18.97 -15.55
N ARG A 851 -41.68 -18.58 -14.29
CA ARG A 851 -42.96 -18.56 -13.59
C ARG A 851 -43.43 -17.11 -13.43
N ILE A 852 -44.60 -16.80 -13.98
CA ILE A 852 -45.13 -15.44 -14.05
C ILE A 852 -46.48 -15.39 -13.35
N GLY A 853 -46.59 -14.60 -12.27
CA GLY A 853 -47.83 -14.43 -11.50
C GLY A 853 -48.05 -12.97 -11.13
N SER A 854 -49.20 -12.67 -10.53
CA SER A 854 -49.49 -11.38 -9.93
C SER A 854 -50.29 -11.58 -8.65
N SER A 855 -49.64 -11.40 -7.52
CA SER A 855 -50.24 -11.65 -6.19
C SER A 855 -51.38 -10.68 -5.85
N ASP A 856 -51.34 -9.47 -6.39
CA ASP A 856 -52.36 -8.42 -6.25
C ASP A 856 -53.43 -8.49 -7.37
N GLY A 857 -53.28 -9.38 -8.34
CA GLY A 857 -54.20 -9.50 -9.48
C GLY A 857 -54.19 -8.30 -10.44
N SER A 858 -53.25 -7.40 -10.36
CA SER A 858 -53.24 -6.16 -11.11
C SER A 858 -52.53 -6.24 -12.47
N CYS A 859 -51.88 -7.36 -12.80
CA CYS A 859 -51.10 -7.50 -14.03
C CYS A 859 -51.97 -7.65 -15.25
N GLY A 860 -52.32 -6.55 -15.90
CA GLY A 860 -53.09 -6.55 -17.14
C GLY A 860 -52.31 -7.19 -18.31
N GLN A 861 -51.05 -6.81 -18.44
CA GLN A 861 -50.07 -7.44 -19.35
C GLN A 861 -48.67 -7.44 -18.74
N PHE A 862 -47.99 -8.59 -18.79
CA PHE A 862 -46.63 -8.71 -18.26
C PHE A 862 -45.63 -7.88 -19.06
N VAL A 863 -45.72 -7.87 -20.38
CA VAL A 863 -44.99 -6.98 -21.28
C VAL A 863 -45.98 -5.97 -21.86
N ASP A 864 -45.82 -4.70 -21.53
CA ASP A 864 -46.63 -3.62 -22.00
C ASP A 864 -45.93 -2.89 -23.14
N LEU A 865 -46.47 -2.98 -24.34
CA LEU A 865 -46.01 -2.26 -25.53
C LEU A 865 -46.68 -0.90 -25.60
N PHE A 866 -45.92 0.14 -25.86
CA PHE A 866 -46.56 1.45 -26.04
C PHE A 866 -45.94 2.26 -27.20
N ASP A 867 -46.77 3.05 -27.88
CA ASP A 867 -46.38 3.89 -29.02
C ASP A 867 -46.03 5.28 -28.56
N TRP A 868 -44.72 5.61 -28.61
CA TRP A 868 -44.25 6.96 -28.34
C TRP A 868 -44.13 7.80 -29.64
N ARG A 869 -44.32 9.09 -29.53
CA ARG A 869 -44.23 10.04 -30.67
C ARG A 869 -42.81 10.02 -31.28
N SER A 870 -42.58 9.23 -32.30
CA SER A 870 -41.36 9.33 -33.11
C SER A 870 -41.75 9.87 -34.49
N SER A 871 -40.98 10.79 -35.00
CA SER A 871 -41.05 11.30 -36.36
C SER A 871 -40.49 10.32 -37.40
N THR A 872 -39.80 9.27 -36.93
CA THR A 872 -39.07 8.30 -37.77
C THR A 872 -39.70 6.93 -37.66
N GLY A 873 -40.77 6.70 -38.34
CA GLY A 873 -41.72 5.59 -38.29
C GLY A 873 -41.25 4.13 -38.36
N ASP A 874 -39.98 3.74 -38.10
CA ASP A 874 -39.49 2.43 -38.54
C ASP A 874 -38.77 1.53 -37.51
N GLN A 875 -39.10 1.63 -36.23
CA GLN A 875 -38.29 0.91 -35.21
C GLN A 875 -39.11 0.02 -34.30
N TRP A 876 -39.39 -1.18 -34.68
CA TRP A 876 -39.68 -2.31 -33.83
C TRP A 876 -38.98 -3.55 -34.37
N PRO A 877 -37.70 -3.55 -34.70
CA PRO A 877 -37.04 -4.78 -35.07
C PRO A 877 -36.66 -5.57 -33.79
N GLY A 878 -37.14 -6.75 -33.60
CA GLY A 878 -36.82 -7.64 -32.50
C GLY A 878 -37.85 -8.73 -32.32
N SER A 879 -37.60 -9.55 -31.31
CA SER A 879 -38.51 -10.67 -30.95
C SER A 879 -38.89 -10.58 -29.46
N ILE A 880 -40.11 -11.06 -29.16
CA ILE A 880 -40.57 -11.34 -27.81
C ILE A 880 -40.88 -12.81 -27.73
N GLU A 881 -40.14 -13.55 -26.90
CA GLU A 881 -40.19 -14.98 -26.85
C GLU A 881 -40.55 -15.47 -25.45
N PHE A 882 -41.57 -16.26 -25.33
CA PHE A 882 -41.94 -17.02 -24.12
C PHE A 882 -41.91 -18.51 -24.43
N ARG A 883 -41.00 -19.21 -23.79
CA ARG A 883 -40.82 -20.67 -24.00
C ARG A 883 -40.93 -21.40 -22.66
N ASN A 884 -41.75 -22.42 -22.63
CA ASN A 884 -41.92 -23.31 -21.48
C ASN A 884 -42.27 -22.54 -20.17
N CYS A 885 -42.91 -21.38 -20.27
CA CYS A 885 -43.27 -20.59 -19.11
C CYS A 885 -44.58 -21.06 -18.49
N THR A 886 -44.69 -20.85 -17.16
CA THR A 886 -45.94 -21.10 -16.42
C THR A 886 -46.52 -19.74 -15.99
N VAL A 887 -47.70 -19.42 -16.49
CA VAL A 887 -48.44 -18.19 -16.16
C VAL A 887 -49.50 -18.51 -15.12
N GLY A 888 -49.39 -17.92 -13.96
CA GLY A 888 -50.27 -18.07 -12.84
C GLY A 888 -51.46 -17.09 -12.82
N GLU A 889 -52.22 -17.12 -11.77
CA GLU A 889 -53.37 -16.24 -11.57
C GLU A 889 -52.92 -14.78 -11.48
N GLY A 890 -53.85 -13.86 -11.81
CA GLY A 890 -53.60 -12.41 -11.69
C GLY A 890 -52.94 -11.75 -12.90
N VAL A 891 -52.51 -12.56 -13.91
CA VAL A 891 -51.89 -12.06 -15.15
C VAL A 891 -52.92 -12.26 -16.27
N ALA A 892 -53.38 -11.17 -16.88
CA ALA A 892 -54.38 -11.28 -17.96
C ALA A 892 -53.75 -11.62 -19.31
N ALA A 893 -52.57 -11.10 -19.62
CA ALA A 893 -51.83 -11.42 -20.82
C ALA A 893 -50.32 -11.40 -20.63
N LEU A 894 -49.56 -12.20 -21.38
CA LEU A 894 -48.10 -12.08 -21.43
C LEU A 894 -47.68 -10.83 -22.19
N VAL A 895 -48.32 -10.49 -23.31
CA VAL A 895 -48.02 -9.28 -24.08
C VAL A 895 -49.30 -8.52 -24.37
N GLY A 896 -49.28 -7.21 -24.20
CA GLY A 896 -50.36 -6.34 -24.51
C GLY A 896 -49.94 -4.91 -24.76
N CYS A 897 -50.89 -3.96 -24.90
CA CYS A 897 -50.61 -2.57 -25.04
C CYS A 897 -51.63 -1.75 -24.22
N SER A 898 -51.18 -1.16 -23.12
CA SER A 898 -52.02 -0.41 -22.20
C SER A 898 -52.15 1.07 -22.57
N THR A 899 -51.17 1.62 -23.26
CA THR A 899 -51.09 3.05 -23.53
C THR A 899 -51.00 3.32 -25.03
N MET A 900 -51.96 4.01 -25.53
CA MET A 900 -51.94 4.49 -26.89
C MET A 900 -51.30 5.87 -26.98
N SER A 901 -50.92 6.29 -28.21
CA SER A 901 -50.45 7.65 -28.47
C SER A 901 -51.45 8.69 -27.92
N ALA A 902 -51.02 9.95 -27.76
CA ALA A 902 -51.90 11.02 -27.29
C ALA A 902 -53.25 11.18 -28.00
N ASN A 903 -53.44 10.49 -29.14
CA ASN A 903 -54.67 10.46 -29.92
C ASN A 903 -55.45 9.15 -29.78
N GLY A 904 -55.06 8.27 -28.85
CA GLY A 904 -55.74 7.01 -28.54
C GLY A 904 -55.57 5.86 -29.56
N TYR A 905 -54.57 5.93 -30.47
CA TYR A 905 -54.41 4.92 -31.53
C TYR A 905 -52.94 4.58 -31.79
N LEU A 906 -52.65 3.32 -32.13
CA LEU A 906 -51.42 2.98 -32.80
C LEU A 906 -51.36 3.70 -34.16
N ARG A 907 -50.24 4.37 -34.44
CA ARG A 907 -50.09 5.04 -35.70
C ARG A 907 -50.14 4.04 -36.87
N PRO A 908 -50.69 4.48 -38.02
CA PRO A 908 -50.60 3.66 -39.25
C PRO A 908 -49.10 3.41 -39.54
N GLY A 909 -48.72 2.16 -39.65
CA GLY A 909 -47.35 1.73 -39.87
C GLY A 909 -46.56 1.33 -38.57
N ASN A 910 -47.07 1.65 -37.41
CA ASN A 910 -46.41 1.26 -36.09
C ASN A 910 -47.19 0.09 -35.43
N ASP A 911 -47.77 -0.78 -36.19
CA ASP A 911 -48.37 -2.01 -35.65
C ASP A 911 -47.26 -2.98 -35.18
N PRO A 912 -47.07 -3.19 -33.86
CA PRO A 912 -46.06 -4.09 -33.38
C PRO A 912 -46.24 -5.56 -33.82
N THR A 913 -47.47 -5.91 -34.17
CA THR A 913 -47.76 -7.27 -34.68
C THR A 913 -47.19 -7.53 -36.08
N LYS A 914 -46.73 -6.52 -36.76
CA LYS A 914 -46.13 -6.61 -38.10
C LYS A 914 -44.62 -6.42 -38.11
N LYS A 915 -44.04 -5.98 -36.97
CA LYS A 915 -42.64 -5.62 -36.88
C LYS A 915 -41.86 -6.38 -35.80
N LEU A 916 -42.54 -6.96 -34.82
CA LEU A 916 -42.00 -7.82 -33.82
C LEU A 916 -42.33 -9.31 -34.12
N ASP A 917 -41.36 -10.14 -33.97
CA ASP A 917 -41.59 -11.57 -33.97
C ASP A 917 -42.03 -12.01 -32.56
N PHE A 918 -43.16 -12.67 -32.48
CA PHE A 918 -43.71 -13.22 -31.26
C PHE A 918 -43.58 -14.75 -31.29
N VAL A 919 -42.87 -15.29 -30.30
CA VAL A 919 -42.70 -16.74 -30.16
C VAL A 919 -43.30 -17.16 -28.83
N PHE A 920 -44.30 -18.02 -28.91
CA PHE A 920 -44.98 -18.63 -27.76
C PHE A 920 -44.91 -20.15 -27.92
N GLU A 921 -44.09 -20.84 -27.13
CA GLU A 921 -43.85 -22.27 -27.24
C GLU A 921 -43.91 -22.97 -25.88
N GLY A 922 -44.72 -23.96 -25.73
CA GLY A 922 -44.76 -24.83 -24.55
C GLY A 922 -45.25 -24.15 -23.27
N ASN A 923 -45.92 -22.97 -23.35
CA ASN A 923 -46.37 -22.24 -22.19
C ASN A 923 -47.64 -22.84 -21.56
N THR A 924 -47.74 -22.78 -20.23
CA THR A 924 -48.92 -23.18 -19.48
C THR A 924 -49.56 -21.91 -18.90
N LEU A 925 -50.82 -21.63 -19.30
CA LEU A 925 -51.54 -20.44 -18.88
C LEU A 925 -52.60 -20.74 -17.81
N ALA A 926 -52.79 -19.86 -16.85
CA ALA A 926 -53.94 -19.89 -15.94
C ALA A 926 -55.24 -19.65 -16.71
N THR A 927 -56.38 -20.06 -16.12
CA THR A 927 -57.71 -19.90 -16.74
C THR A 927 -58.02 -18.41 -16.97
N GLY A 928 -58.31 -18.07 -18.24
CA GLY A 928 -58.59 -16.68 -18.62
C GLY A 928 -57.39 -15.85 -19.04
N ALA A 929 -56.17 -16.30 -18.81
CA ALA A 929 -54.96 -15.65 -19.31
C ALA A 929 -54.75 -15.96 -20.82
N VAL A 930 -54.13 -15.00 -21.51
CA VAL A 930 -53.78 -15.16 -22.94
C VAL A 930 -52.31 -14.85 -23.18
N GLU A 931 -51.71 -15.47 -24.19
CA GLU A 931 -50.30 -15.14 -24.55
C GLU A 931 -50.18 -13.73 -25.08
N ARG A 932 -51.14 -13.27 -25.84
CA ARG A 932 -51.17 -11.94 -26.40
C ARG A 932 -52.60 -11.35 -26.36
N ALA A 933 -52.76 -10.20 -25.72
CA ALA A 933 -54.00 -9.44 -25.77
C ALA A 933 -54.27 -8.85 -27.18
N GLU A 934 -55.53 -8.64 -27.53
CA GLU A 934 -55.85 -7.90 -28.74
C GLU A 934 -55.27 -6.50 -28.64
N LEU A 935 -54.38 -6.16 -29.57
CA LEU A 935 -53.82 -4.84 -29.65
C LEU A 935 -54.89 -3.90 -30.20
N PRO A 936 -55.08 -2.70 -29.60
CA PRO A 936 -56.11 -1.78 -30.01
C PRO A 936 -55.90 -1.33 -31.48
N ARG A 937 -56.88 -1.62 -32.33
CA ARG A 937 -56.87 -1.23 -33.75
C ARG A 937 -57.67 0.05 -33.92
N ARG A 938 -57.26 0.92 -34.85
CA ARG A 938 -58.04 2.04 -35.27
C ARG A 938 -59.32 1.52 -35.92
N ARG A 939 -60.48 1.91 -35.38
CA ARG A 939 -61.78 1.69 -36.04
C ARG A 939 -61.92 2.64 -37.26
#